data_59847452ec31a6da6e45dd8b617bb45d
#
_entry.id   59847452ec31a6da6e45dd8b617bb45d
#
_cell.length_a   1.000
_cell.length_b   1.000
_cell.length_c   1.000
_cell.angle_alpha   90.00
_cell.angle_beta   90.00
_cell.angle_gamma   90.00
#
_symmetry.space_group_name_H-M   'P 1'
#
loop_
_entity.id
_entity.type
_entity.pdbx_description
1 polymer ?
#
loop_
_entity_poly.entity_id
_entity_poly.type
_entity_poly.pdbx_seq_one_letter_code
_entity_poly.pdbx_strand_id
1 'polypeptide(L)'
;MNDTIKIIGAKENNLKNIHLEIPKNKLIVFTGLSGSGKSTLAFGTLYAEGQRRYIESLSAYARQFLDKVGKPDVDKIEGLTPAIAIDQKTTSKNPRSTVGTITEIYDYLRLLYARVGIQHCHQCGQKISSMSASDIVGEILKFPKGAKIIIYAPLVREKKGTYADLLENLRNKGYVRAQIDGVLVRLDEDIELSKTKKHTIKLVIDRLEIQEDLLSRLASDIEKGLEESFGEIEIEVLNPDEVGLNKHYHFSEHSACFACKISFVPLEPLSFSFNSPKGACEACDGLGIRYTLDMKKIIDESLSLENGAVKIMYGFNKSYYYKFLIAFCEQNEIPIKLPFAELSEEQKRLVLYGNAKTIDFFWKRNRLKRTFEGVVKMAYEMLKDEKDLAEYMSEKICKDCAGHRLKPESLAVKIASKGLGEILDMSIEDSTSFFANKKNFSYLSEQERLISEPILKEINERLFFLYDVGLGYLSLGRDARTISGGEAQRIRIASQIGSGLSGVMYVLDEPSIGLHERDTAKLIKTLRNLQQKGNTLIVVEHDKMTIEEADFIVDIGPKAGKFGGKVVFAGTYKELLKSKSETALYMNGKKQISQLQNREQKEWLELKNVNINNIKDLSVSFPLQNLVAITGVSGSGKSSLILQTLLPFAQEELNRAKKVKKLGGVQIEGLEKLDKVIYLDQSPIGRTPRSNPATYTGAMDEIRNLFAATKEAKMRGYKAGRFSFNVKGGRCEKCSGDGEIKIEMHFLPDVMVVCDTCHGKRYNDATLEIKYKGKNISEILNMSVLEASEFFAAVPKIKQKLDTLVKVGLDYLTLGQNATTLSGGEAQRIKLAKELSRSDTGKTLYILDEPTTGLHFEDVNKLILVLQHLVDLKNSVFVIEHNLDVIKNADYIIDMGPEGGVKGGKIISTGSVEKVAKDHKKTKSYTGYYLDLELKNAKS
;
A
#
# COMPACT_ATOMS: atom_id res chain seq x y z
N MET A 1 -12.86 35.11 22.85
CA MET A 1 -13.00 34.16 21.74
C MET A 1 -13.92 33.06 22.23
N ASN A 2 -14.86 32.55 21.42
CA ASN A 2 -15.70 31.41 21.83
C ASN A 2 -14.84 30.17 22.02
N ASP A 3 -14.72 29.68 23.25
CA ASP A 3 -13.94 28.48 23.61
C ASP A 3 -14.69 27.18 23.30
N THR A 4 -15.83 27.29 22.60
CA THR A 4 -16.67 26.16 22.23
C THR A 4 -17.08 26.20 20.77
N ILE A 5 -17.42 25.03 20.23
CA ILE A 5 -18.08 24.85 18.94
C ILE A 5 -19.54 24.51 19.25
N LYS A 6 -20.48 25.31 18.70
CA LYS A 6 -21.92 25.10 18.90
C LYS A 6 -22.56 24.61 17.63
N ILE A 7 -23.17 23.44 17.69
CA ILE A 7 -23.93 22.81 16.60
C ILE A 7 -25.40 23.03 16.91
N ILE A 8 -26.13 23.57 15.94
CA ILE A 8 -27.57 23.87 16.10
C ILE A 8 -28.31 23.24 14.93
N GLY A 9 -29.19 22.29 15.24
CA GLY A 9 -30.13 21.72 14.30
C GLY A 9 -29.49 20.81 13.24
N ALA A 10 -28.56 19.92 13.62
CA ALA A 10 -28.00 18.94 12.69
C ALA A 10 -29.00 17.82 12.37
N LYS A 11 -29.30 17.63 11.07
CA LYS A 11 -30.32 16.71 10.54
C LYS A 11 -29.78 15.81 9.43
N GLU A 12 -28.48 15.84 9.18
CA GLU A 12 -27.81 15.06 8.12
C GLU A 12 -28.07 13.55 8.31
N ASN A 13 -28.49 12.85 7.24
CA ASN A 13 -28.78 11.42 7.22
C ASN A 13 -29.76 10.95 8.34
N ASN A 14 -29.24 10.26 9.36
CA ASN A 14 -30.06 9.73 10.47
C ASN A 14 -30.09 10.64 11.71
N LEU A 15 -29.42 11.78 11.70
CA LEU A 15 -29.39 12.72 12.82
C LEU A 15 -30.77 13.36 13.06
N LYS A 16 -31.13 13.49 14.33
CA LYS A 16 -32.46 13.96 14.76
C LYS A 16 -32.37 15.34 15.42
N ASN A 17 -32.14 16.38 14.61
CA ASN A 17 -32.12 17.75 15.07
C ASN A 17 -31.20 17.98 16.27
N ILE A 18 -29.93 17.59 16.13
CA ILE A 18 -28.95 17.64 17.22
C ILE A 18 -28.58 19.08 17.55
N HIS A 19 -28.63 19.39 18.84
CA HIS A 19 -28.05 20.60 19.45
C HIS A 19 -26.94 20.16 20.40
N LEU A 20 -25.69 20.61 20.15
CA LEU A 20 -24.52 20.16 20.90
C LEU A 20 -23.50 21.29 21.01
N GLU A 21 -22.93 21.42 22.20
CA GLU A 21 -21.81 22.33 22.46
C GLU A 21 -20.59 21.50 22.90
N ILE A 22 -19.46 21.65 22.19
CA ILE A 22 -18.22 20.93 22.43
C ILE A 22 -17.06 21.92 22.67
N PRO A 23 -16.13 21.61 23.60
CA PRO A 23 -15.01 22.49 23.92
C PRO A 23 -13.95 22.46 22.80
N LYS A 24 -13.28 23.61 22.56
CA LYS A 24 -12.11 23.69 21.69
C LYS A 24 -10.82 23.26 22.40
N ASN A 25 -9.79 22.97 21.61
CA ASN A 25 -8.45 22.62 22.10
C ASN A 25 -8.45 21.43 23.06
N LYS A 26 -9.33 20.46 22.81
CA LYS A 26 -9.54 19.27 23.61
C LYS A 26 -9.52 18.01 22.73
N LEU A 27 -9.24 16.87 23.36
CA LEU A 27 -9.46 15.56 22.77
C LEU A 27 -10.91 15.14 23.03
N ILE A 28 -11.72 15.11 21.98
CA ILE A 28 -13.15 14.83 22.02
C ILE A 28 -13.39 13.49 21.34
N VAL A 29 -14.06 12.56 22.04
CA VAL A 29 -14.38 11.25 21.48
C VAL A 29 -15.88 11.17 21.17
N PHE A 30 -16.20 10.83 19.91
CA PHE A 30 -17.56 10.48 19.50
C PHE A 30 -17.70 8.96 19.51
N THR A 31 -18.54 8.43 20.39
CA THR A 31 -18.77 7.00 20.58
C THR A 31 -20.25 6.63 20.43
N GLY A 32 -20.60 5.35 20.55
CA GLY A 32 -21.95 4.81 20.43
C GLY A 32 -22.04 3.65 19.45
N LEU A 33 -23.20 3.01 19.31
CA LEU A 33 -23.42 1.84 18.48
C LEU A 33 -23.02 2.05 17.01
N SER A 34 -22.63 0.98 16.31
CA SER A 34 -22.41 1.03 14.86
C SER A 34 -23.67 1.50 14.14
N GLY A 35 -23.55 2.46 13.20
CA GLY A 35 -24.71 3.05 12.51
C GLY A 35 -25.55 4.04 13.35
N SER A 36 -25.09 4.47 14.54
CA SER A 36 -25.82 5.44 15.38
C SER A 36 -25.79 6.88 14.84
N GLY A 37 -24.86 7.24 13.94
CA GLY A 37 -24.71 8.58 13.37
C GLY A 37 -23.42 9.32 13.75
N LYS A 38 -22.47 8.65 14.38
CA LYS A 38 -21.17 9.22 14.79
C LYS A 38 -20.42 9.87 13.63
N SER A 39 -20.12 9.08 12.60
CA SER A 39 -19.38 9.56 11.42
C SER A 39 -20.21 10.58 10.63
N THR A 40 -21.55 10.50 10.68
CA THR A 40 -22.43 11.53 10.11
C THR A 40 -22.25 12.88 10.81
N LEU A 41 -22.19 12.90 12.14
CA LEU A 41 -21.96 14.13 12.88
C LEU A 41 -20.53 14.67 12.73
N ALA A 42 -19.51 13.76 12.82
CA ALA A 42 -18.12 14.14 12.76
C ALA A 42 -17.70 14.59 11.33
N PHE A 43 -17.92 13.73 10.34
CA PHE A 43 -17.47 13.95 8.95
C PHE A 43 -18.55 14.60 8.09
N GLY A 44 -19.78 14.08 8.11
CA GLY A 44 -20.86 14.58 7.26
C GLY A 44 -21.37 15.97 7.67
N THR A 45 -21.15 16.39 8.93
CA THR A 45 -21.63 17.68 9.44
C THR A 45 -20.48 18.63 9.79
N LEU A 46 -19.67 18.30 10.81
CA LEU A 46 -18.63 19.22 11.32
C LEU A 46 -17.49 19.42 10.31
N TYR A 47 -16.90 18.35 9.82
CA TYR A 47 -15.81 18.42 8.83
C TYR A 47 -16.32 19.04 7.52
N ALA A 48 -17.45 18.56 6.99
CA ALA A 48 -18.01 19.05 5.74
C ALA A 48 -18.29 20.55 5.76
N GLU A 49 -18.88 21.07 6.85
CA GLU A 49 -19.13 22.50 7.01
C GLU A 49 -17.82 23.30 7.20
N GLY A 50 -16.86 22.75 7.96
CA GLY A 50 -15.54 23.37 8.13
C GLY A 50 -14.78 23.49 6.82
N GLN A 51 -14.76 22.42 6.03
CA GLN A 51 -14.15 22.42 4.69
C GLN A 51 -14.88 23.37 3.71
N ARG A 52 -16.22 23.36 3.72
CA ARG A 52 -17.03 24.25 2.88
C ARG A 52 -16.67 25.71 3.14
N ARG A 53 -16.63 26.15 4.40
CA ARG A 53 -16.27 27.53 4.80
C ARG A 53 -14.85 27.88 4.39
N TYR A 54 -13.90 26.94 4.55
CA TYR A 54 -12.53 27.14 4.12
C TYR A 54 -12.45 27.35 2.61
N ILE A 55 -13.11 26.50 1.80
CA ILE A 55 -13.15 26.60 0.34
C ILE A 55 -13.83 27.92 -0.09
N GLU A 56 -14.91 28.35 0.59
CA GLU A 56 -15.57 29.62 0.29
C GLU A 56 -14.70 30.85 0.58
N SER A 57 -13.76 30.75 1.49
CA SER A 57 -12.79 31.82 1.79
C SER A 57 -11.70 31.99 0.74
N LEU A 58 -11.51 31.01 -0.15
CA LEU A 58 -10.51 31.02 -1.21
C LEU A 58 -10.96 31.88 -2.41
N SER A 59 -9.99 32.27 -3.25
CA SER A 59 -10.29 33.01 -4.50
C SER A 59 -11.17 32.18 -5.43
N ALA A 60 -11.94 32.87 -6.30
CA ALA A 60 -12.82 32.20 -7.30
C ALA A 60 -12.04 31.24 -8.21
N TYR A 61 -10.78 31.55 -8.52
CA TYR A 61 -9.88 30.70 -9.30
C TYR A 61 -9.52 29.44 -8.54
N ALA A 62 -9.08 29.53 -7.29
CA ALA A 62 -8.72 28.37 -6.46
C ALA A 62 -9.93 27.45 -6.22
N ARG A 63 -11.14 28.00 -6.08
CA ARG A 63 -12.38 27.21 -5.91
C ARG A 63 -12.74 26.33 -7.12
N GLN A 64 -12.26 26.67 -8.33
CA GLN A 64 -12.49 25.83 -9.52
C GLN A 64 -11.73 24.50 -9.49
N PHE A 65 -10.67 24.43 -8.70
CA PHE A 65 -9.83 23.24 -8.58
C PHE A 65 -10.12 22.39 -7.34
N LEU A 66 -11.09 22.80 -6.51
CA LEU A 66 -11.45 22.10 -5.28
C LEU A 66 -12.84 21.49 -5.38
N ASP A 67 -13.04 20.36 -4.72
CA ASP A 67 -14.33 19.68 -4.70
C ASP A 67 -15.42 20.59 -4.12
N LYS A 68 -16.57 20.65 -4.78
CA LYS A 68 -17.77 21.29 -4.23
C LYS A 68 -18.32 20.38 -3.14
N VAL A 69 -17.98 20.67 -1.89
CA VAL A 69 -18.62 20.05 -0.74
C VAL A 69 -20.04 20.57 -0.64
N GLY A 70 -21.01 19.65 -0.67
CA GLY A 70 -22.42 20.00 -0.45
C GLY A 70 -22.61 20.63 0.93
N LYS A 71 -23.54 21.58 1.06
CA LYS A 71 -23.92 22.13 2.37
C LYS A 71 -24.57 21.01 3.17
N PRO A 72 -24.02 20.66 4.37
CA PRO A 72 -24.67 19.66 5.23
C PRO A 72 -26.01 20.18 5.73
N ASP A 73 -26.93 19.24 6.04
CA ASP A 73 -28.24 19.59 6.60
C ASP A 73 -28.10 19.93 8.11
N VAL A 74 -27.74 21.20 8.33
CA VAL A 74 -27.57 21.80 9.65
C VAL A 74 -28.02 23.25 9.62
N ASP A 75 -28.76 23.67 10.66
CA ASP A 75 -29.25 25.04 10.71
C ASP A 75 -28.09 26.04 10.89
N LYS A 76 -27.17 25.81 11.84
CA LYS A 76 -26.01 26.67 12.11
C LYS A 76 -24.90 25.93 12.86
N ILE A 77 -23.63 26.27 12.54
CA ILE A 77 -22.48 25.88 13.40
C ILE A 77 -21.65 27.13 13.70
N GLU A 78 -21.44 27.41 14.98
CA GLU A 78 -20.63 28.52 15.46
C GLU A 78 -19.29 28.04 16.00
N GLY A 79 -18.26 28.90 15.90
CA GLY A 79 -16.95 28.62 16.46
C GLY A 79 -16.08 27.62 15.69
N LEU A 80 -16.47 27.19 14.49
CA LEU A 80 -15.66 26.30 13.66
C LEU A 80 -14.30 26.92 13.31
N THR A 81 -13.27 26.09 13.37
CA THR A 81 -11.92 26.35 12.86
C THR A 81 -11.69 25.59 11.54
N PRO A 82 -10.62 25.87 10.77
CA PRO A 82 -10.25 25.06 9.62
C PRO A 82 -10.20 23.57 10.00
N ALA A 83 -10.78 22.71 9.15
CA ALA A 83 -10.95 21.31 9.44
C ALA A 83 -10.13 20.41 8.52
N ILE A 84 -9.47 19.42 9.08
CA ILE A 84 -8.70 18.38 8.36
C ILE A 84 -9.28 17.02 8.74
N ALA A 85 -9.65 16.22 7.74
CA ALA A 85 -10.09 14.85 7.95
C ALA A 85 -8.94 13.86 7.74
N ILE A 86 -8.88 12.87 8.61
CA ILE A 86 -7.98 11.73 8.47
C ILE A 86 -8.83 10.47 8.50
N ASP A 87 -9.28 10.05 7.33
CA ASP A 87 -10.12 8.88 7.13
C ASP A 87 -9.30 7.61 6.78
N GLN A 88 -9.96 6.47 6.82
CA GLN A 88 -9.37 5.16 6.57
C GLN A 88 -9.33 4.77 5.07
N LYS A 89 -10.11 5.45 4.23
CA LYS A 89 -10.51 4.93 2.90
C LYS A 89 -9.48 5.01 1.78
N THR A 90 -8.35 5.68 1.92
CA THR A 90 -7.47 5.93 0.78
C THR A 90 -6.06 5.41 0.96
N THR A 91 -5.83 4.15 0.60
CA THR A 91 -4.50 3.69 0.20
C THR A 91 -4.22 4.19 -1.21
N SER A 92 -3.10 4.85 -1.43
CA SER A 92 -2.67 5.26 -2.78
C SER A 92 -2.51 4.03 -3.67
N LYS A 93 -3.19 4.01 -4.81
CA LYS A 93 -3.00 2.96 -5.83
C LYS A 93 -1.81 3.25 -6.75
N ASN A 94 -1.14 4.37 -6.57
CA ASN A 94 -0.01 4.76 -7.39
C ASN A 94 1.23 3.92 -7.04
N PRO A 95 1.79 3.13 -7.96
CA PRO A 95 2.95 2.28 -7.70
C PRO A 95 4.23 3.07 -7.42
N ARG A 96 4.23 4.38 -7.64
CA ARG A 96 5.35 5.27 -7.34
C ARG A 96 5.28 5.87 -5.93
N SER A 97 4.18 5.70 -5.21
CA SER A 97 4.07 6.18 -3.83
C SER A 97 4.74 5.21 -2.85
N THR A 98 5.56 5.73 -1.95
CA THR A 98 6.22 4.99 -0.85
C THR A 98 5.94 5.68 0.48
N VAL A 99 6.23 5.01 1.60
CA VAL A 99 6.15 5.64 2.92
C VAL A 99 6.96 6.94 2.95
N GLY A 100 8.20 6.91 2.46
CA GLY A 100 9.07 8.09 2.41
C GLY A 100 8.52 9.25 1.59
N THR A 101 7.81 8.99 0.46
CA THR A 101 7.22 10.06 -0.36
C THR A 101 5.94 10.63 0.25
N ILE A 102 5.11 9.80 0.90
CA ILE A 102 3.88 10.27 1.55
C ILE A 102 4.19 11.13 2.78
N THR A 103 5.29 10.86 3.46
CA THR A 103 5.75 11.59 4.66
C THR A 103 6.67 12.75 4.34
N GLU A 104 6.95 13.00 3.06
CA GLU A 104 7.91 14.00 2.57
C GLU A 104 9.37 13.77 3.01
N ILE A 105 9.64 12.74 3.82
CA ILE A 105 11.02 12.40 4.26
C ILE A 105 11.93 12.16 3.05
N TYR A 106 11.40 11.57 1.99
CA TYR A 106 12.15 11.31 0.76
C TYR A 106 12.65 12.59 0.11
N ASP A 107 11.91 13.70 0.19
CA ASP A 107 12.30 14.98 -0.40
C ASP A 107 13.47 15.60 0.36
N TYR A 108 13.48 15.49 1.70
CA TYR A 108 14.62 15.89 2.52
C TYR A 108 15.84 14.98 2.31
N LEU A 109 15.63 13.68 2.15
CA LEU A 109 16.71 12.73 1.83
C LEU A 109 17.38 13.06 0.49
N ARG A 110 16.59 13.35 -0.56
CA ARG A 110 17.11 13.78 -1.86
C ARG A 110 17.98 15.04 -1.74
N LEU A 111 17.51 16.01 -0.96
CA LEU A 111 18.25 17.24 -0.72
C LEU A 111 19.54 16.98 0.05
N LEU A 112 19.50 16.16 1.10
CA LEU A 112 20.64 15.80 1.91
C LEU A 112 21.72 15.08 1.07
N TYR A 113 21.32 14.05 0.29
CA TYR A 113 22.26 13.30 -0.57
C TYR A 113 22.86 14.15 -1.68
N ALA A 114 22.10 15.11 -2.24
CA ALA A 114 22.61 16.01 -3.26
C ALA A 114 23.62 17.04 -2.72
N ARG A 115 23.51 17.44 -1.43
CA ARG A 115 24.32 18.50 -0.84
C ARG A 115 25.55 18.02 -0.09
N VAL A 116 25.44 16.91 0.64
CA VAL A 116 26.53 16.39 1.49
C VAL A 116 26.87 14.93 1.21
N GLY A 117 26.25 14.32 0.21
CA GLY A 117 26.54 12.96 -0.19
C GLY A 117 27.88 12.82 -0.90
N ILE A 118 28.65 11.82 -0.52
CA ILE A 118 29.94 11.50 -1.14
C ILE A 118 29.69 10.58 -2.33
N GLN A 119 30.02 11.04 -3.52
CA GLN A 119 29.88 10.28 -4.76
C GLN A 119 30.94 9.17 -4.87
N HIS A 120 30.51 7.98 -5.28
CA HIS A 120 31.38 6.84 -5.56
C HIS A 120 31.11 6.33 -6.98
N CYS A 121 32.12 5.72 -7.58
CA CYS A 121 31.95 5.05 -8.86
C CYS A 121 31.03 3.82 -8.69
N HIS A 122 29.95 3.75 -9.47
CA HIS A 122 29.01 2.64 -9.41
C HIS A 122 29.59 1.31 -9.92
N GLN A 123 30.74 1.32 -10.65
CA GLN A 123 31.39 0.11 -11.13
C GLN A 123 32.49 -0.39 -10.18
N CYS A 124 33.40 0.46 -9.74
CA CYS A 124 34.56 0.05 -8.91
C CYS A 124 34.45 0.47 -7.44
N GLY A 125 33.47 1.28 -7.05
CA GLY A 125 33.26 1.72 -5.68
C GLY A 125 34.24 2.78 -5.17
N GLN A 126 35.21 3.26 -5.97
CA GLN A 126 36.12 4.32 -5.56
C GLN A 126 35.39 5.63 -5.31
N LYS A 127 35.86 6.38 -4.29
CA LYS A 127 35.36 7.73 -4.01
C LYS A 127 35.71 8.66 -5.16
N ILE A 128 34.75 9.44 -5.62
CA ILE A 128 34.91 10.45 -6.66
C ILE A 128 35.05 11.81 -5.99
N SER A 129 36.10 12.56 -6.39
CA SER A 129 36.31 13.91 -5.96
C SER A 129 36.48 14.81 -7.18
N SER A 130 35.89 15.98 -7.15
CA SER A 130 36.26 17.09 -8.00
C SER A 130 37.35 17.87 -7.27
N MET A 131 38.34 18.33 -7.99
CA MET A 131 39.45 19.14 -7.45
C MET A 131 39.43 20.49 -8.14
N SER A 132 39.45 21.58 -7.38
CA SER A 132 39.64 22.89 -7.97
C SER A 132 41.07 23.02 -8.57
N ALA A 133 41.28 23.96 -9.47
CA ALA A 133 42.61 24.26 -10.00
C ALA A 133 43.65 24.44 -8.88
N SER A 134 43.25 25.13 -7.81
CA SER A 134 44.12 25.33 -6.63
C SER A 134 44.46 24.03 -5.91
N ASP A 135 43.47 23.09 -5.79
CA ASP A 135 43.72 21.81 -5.14
C ASP A 135 44.62 20.93 -5.99
N ILE A 136 44.45 20.94 -7.33
CA ILE A 136 45.29 20.22 -8.29
C ILE A 136 46.74 20.73 -8.17
N VAL A 137 46.94 22.04 -8.16
CA VAL A 137 48.25 22.66 -7.94
C VAL A 137 48.85 22.22 -6.61
N GLY A 138 48.03 22.24 -5.53
CA GLY A 138 48.48 21.81 -4.19
C GLY A 138 48.94 20.34 -4.14
N GLU A 139 48.25 19.44 -4.89
CA GLU A 139 48.66 18.03 -4.99
C GLU A 139 49.96 17.84 -5.81
N ILE A 140 50.12 18.58 -6.90
CA ILE A 140 51.33 18.51 -7.74
C ILE A 140 52.55 19.05 -6.99
N LEU A 141 52.39 20.11 -6.19
CA LEU A 141 53.46 20.66 -5.35
C LEU A 141 53.93 19.74 -4.23
N LYS A 142 53.15 18.69 -3.88
CA LYS A 142 53.60 17.63 -2.96
C LYS A 142 54.57 16.63 -3.61
N PHE A 143 54.75 16.69 -4.92
CA PHE A 143 55.74 15.83 -5.60
C PHE A 143 57.16 16.18 -5.17
N PRO A 144 58.06 15.19 -5.06
CA PRO A 144 59.47 15.45 -4.68
C PRO A 144 60.16 16.44 -5.61
N LYS A 145 61.05 17.24 -5.07
CA LYS A 145 61.93 18.09 -5.87
C LYS A 145 62.73 17.27 -6.89
N GLY A 146 62.86 17.75 -8.11
CA GLY A 146 63.51 17.05 -9.21
C GLY A 146 62.56 16.13 -9.99
N ALA A 147 61.27 15.99 -9.63
CA ALA A 147 60.33 15.29 -10.43
C ALA A 147 60.07 16.03 -11.78
N LYS A 148 60.31 15.36 -12.88
CA LYS A 148 60.09 15.88 -14.25
C LYS A 148 58.73 15.48 -14.71
N ILE A 149 57.86 16.45 -14.99
CA ILE A 149 56.44 16.21 -15.35
C ILE A 149 56.10 16.84 -16.70
N ILE A 150 55.13 16.22 -17.38
CA ILE A 150 54.45 16.82 -18.50
C ILE A 150 52.97 17.00 -18.11
N ILE A 151 52.44 18.18 -18.36
CA ILE A 151 51.04 18.53 -18.15
C ILE A 151 50.28 18.35 -19.47
N TYR A 152 49.32 17.47 -19.50
CA TYR A 152 48.46 17.25 -20.66
C TYR A 152 47.06 17.71 -20.41
N ALA A 153 46.45 18.32 -21.44
CA ALA A 153 45.02 18.53 -21.58
C ALA A 153 44.42 17.46 -22.52
N PRO A 154 43.65 16.48 -22.07
CA PRO A 154 43.09 15.44 -22.92
C PRO A 154 41.93 16.02 -23.73
N LEU A 155 42.03 16.02 -25.08
CA LEU A 155 41.02 16.59 -25.97
C LEU A 155 40.16 15.54 -26.64
N VAL A 156 40.75 14.41 -27.00
CA VAL A 156 40.02 13.30 -27.66
C VAL A 156 40.46 11.98 -27.02
N ARG A 157 39.46 11.13 -26.66
CA ARG A 157 39.70 9.79 -26.08
C ARG A 157 39.02 8.73 -26.95
N GLU A 158 39.78 7.89 -27.60
CA GLU A 158 39.30 6.71 -28.36
C GLU A 158 38.14 6.97 -29.33
N LYS A 159 38.08 8.11 -29.99
CA LYS A 159 37.03 8.49 -30.96
C LYS A 159 37.56 8.46 -32.38
N LYS A 160 36.74 8.08 -33.34
CA LYS A 160 37.04 8.11 -34.77
C LYS A 160 36.89 9.52 -35.30
N GLY A 161 37.80 9.92 -36.17
CA GLY A 161 37.75 11.23 -36.83
C GLY A 161 39.16 11.65 -37.37
N THR A 162 39.21 12.59 -38.27
CA THR A 162 40.46 13.17 -38.80
C THR A 162 41.02 14.27 -37.95
N TYR A 163 40.19 14.96 -37.17
CA TYR A 163 40.54 16.04 -36.23
C TYR A 163 41.38 17.18 -36.81
N ALA A 164 41.34 17.36 -38.18
CA ALA A 164 42.10 18.40 -38.85
C ALA A 164 41.81 19.81 -38.29
N ASP A 165 40.53 20.16 -38.18
CA ASP A 165 40.08 21.47 -37.66
C ASP A 165 40.55 21.69 -36.20
N LEU A 166 40.52 20.61 -35.35
CA LEU A 166 41.00 20.68 -33.95
C LEU A 166 42.51 20.97 -33.93
N LEU A 167 43.30 20.23 -34.71
CA LEU A 167 44.78 20.40 -34.79
C LEU A 167 45.15 21.77 -35.33
N GLU A 168 44.44 22.27 -36.34
CA GLU A 168 44.64 23.62 -36.89
C GLU A 168 44.29 24.69 -35.87
N ASN A 169 43.20 24.54 -35.12
CA ASN A 169 42.79 25.47 -34.03
C ASN A 169 43.90 25.56 -32.93
N LEU A 170 44.42 24.41 -32.51
CA LEU A 170 45.52 24.35 -31.53
C LEU A 170 46.80 25.02 -32.03
N ARG A 171 47.09 24.85 -33.30
CA ARG A 171 48.23 25.52 -33.99
C ARG A 171 48.06 27.03 -33.99
N ASN A 172 46.84 27.51 -34.32
CA ASN A 172 46.49 28.93 -34.35
C ASN A 172 46.53 29.59 -32.94
N LYS A 173 46.25 28.81 -31.90
CA LYS A 173 46.37 29.25 -30.47
C LYS A 173 47.81 29.26 -30.00
N GLY A 174 48.77 28.82 -30.80
CA GLY A 174 50.23 28.87 -30.49
C GLY A 174 50.77 27.66 -29.71
N TYR A 175 49.99 26.57 -29.59
CA TYR A 175 50.49 25.34 -29.00
C TYR A 175 51.47 24.63 -29.92
N VAL A 176 52.54 24.03 -29.34
CA VAL A 176 53.66 23.46 -30.13
C VAL A 176 53.60 21.94 -30.23
N ARG A 177 53.02 21.24 -29.25
CA ARG A 177 53.10 19.78 -29.17
C ARG A 177 51.80 19.16 -28.69
N ALA A 178 51.50 17.98 -29.21
CA ALA A 178 50.43 17.12 -28.74
C ALA A 178 50.94 15.67 -28.66
N GLN A 179 50.31 14.87 -27.83
CA GLN A 179 50.48 13.41 -27.85
C GLN A 179 49.30 12.81 -28.57
N ILE A 180 49.56 12.11 -29.69
CA ILE A 180 48.57 11.44 -30.52
C ILE A 180 48.86 9.94 -30.50
N ASP A 181 47.88 9.16 -30.03
CA ASP A 181 47.96 7.70 -29.90
C ASP A 181 49.23 7.22 -29.17
N GLY A 182 49.63 7.97 -28.14
CA GLY A 182 50.82 7.69 -27.33
C GLY A 182 52.16 8.27 -27.88
N VAL A 183 52.16 8.79 -29.09
CA VAL A 183 53.36 9.38 -29.72
C VAL A 183 53.32 10.90 -29.58
N LEU A 184 54.42 11.49 -29.16
CA LEU A 184 54.55 12.93 -29.04
C LEU A 184 54.91 13.50 -30.43
N VAL A 185 54.05 14.38 -30.93
CA VAL A 185 54.21 15.03 -32.28
C VAL A 185 54.25 16.53 -32.14
N ARG A 186 54.89 17.21 -33.09
CA ARG A 186 54.88 18.67 -33.23
C ARG A 186 53.65 19.09 -34.03
N LEU A 187 52.95 20.13 -33.57
CA LEU A 187 51.75 20.61 -34.24
C LEU A 187 52.01 21.41 -35.51
N ASP A 188 53.29 21.85 -35.74
CA ASP A 188 53.72 22.53 -36.94
C ASP A 188 54.06 21.56 -38.11
N GLU A 189 54.04 20.24 -37.86
CA GLU A 189 54.17 19.21 -38.86
C GLU A 189 52.82 18.85 -39.47
N ASP A 190 52.84 18.29 -40.73
CA ASP A 190 51.63 17.79 -41.35
C ASP A 190 51.18 16.47 -40.69
N ILE A 191 50.01 16.49 -39.99
CA ILE A 191 49.47 15.35 -39.25
C ILE A 191 48.22 14.88 -39.96
N GLU A 192 48.29 13.71 -40.59
CA GLU A 192 47.14 13.07 -41.21
C GLU A 192 46.62 11.92 -40.31
N LEU A 193 45.38 12.02 -39.84
CA LEU A 193 44.73 10.99 -39.04
C LEU A 193 43.67 10.24 -39.81
N SER A 194 43.61 8.94 -39.60
CA SER A 194 42.64 8.07 -40.29
C SER A 194 41.24 8.25 -39.77
N LYS A 195 40.25 8.54 -40.62
CA LYS A 195 38.85 8.67 -40.29
C LYS A 195 38.22 7.41 -39.66
N THR A 196 38.78 6.24 -39.92
CA THR A 196 38.24 4.94 -39.53
C THR A 196 38.86 4.39 -38.25
N LYS A 197 40.01 4.85 -37.85
CA LYS A 197 40.70 4.46 -36.59
C LYS A 197 40.24 5.35 -35.43
N LYS A 198 40.33 4.79 -34.22
CA LYS A 198 40.09 5.54 -32.97
C LYS A 198 41.38 6.24 -32.61
N HIS A 199 41.30 7.52 -32.29
CA HIS A 199 42.45 8.35 -31.90
C HIS A 199 42.28 8.87 -30.48
N THR A 200 43.38 9.00 -29.79
CA THR A 200 43.50 9.69 -28.48
C THR A 200 44.48 10.86 -28.67
N ILE A 201 43.98 12.08 -28.42
CA ILE A 201 44.72 13.30 -28.60
C ILE A 201 44.81 14.03 -27.25
N LYS A 202 46.04 14.27 -26.79
CA LYS A 202 46.29 15.03 -25.57
C LYS A 202 47.22 16.24 -25.94
N LEU A 203 46.78 17.43 -25.60
CA LEU A 203 47.54 18.64 -25.79
C LEU A 203 48.62 18.74 -24.71
N VAL A 204 49.86 19.02 -25.07
CA VAL A 204 50.92 19.33 -24.12
C VAL A 204 50.80 20.80 -23.73
N ILE A 205 50.50 21.06 -22.46
CA ILE A 205 50.44 22.42 -21.91
C ILE A 205 51.84 22.91 -21.57
N ASP A 206 52.56 22.15 -20.72
CA ASP A 206 53.93 22.47 -20.36
C ASP A 206 54.71 21.24 -19.92
N ARG A 207 56.05 21.42 -19.81
CA ARG A 207 57.02 20.46 -19.26
C ARG A 207 57.80 21.14 -18.16
N LEU A 208 57.69 20.61 -16.95
CA LEU A 208 58.22 21.25 -15.76
C LEU A 208 59.07 20.26 -14.95
N GLU A 209 60.01 20.80 -14.22
CA GLU A 209 60.71 20.09 -13.16
C GLU A 209 60.31 20.74 -11.81
N ILE A 210 59.87 19.96 -10.87
CA ILE A 210 59.34 20.45 -9.58
C ILE A 210 60.49 21.12 -8.78
N GLN A 211 60.35 22.45 -8.53
CA GLN A 211 61.29 23.33 -7.83
C GLN A 211 60.51 24.27 -6.90
N GLU A 212 61.20 25.03 -6.02
CA GLU A 212 60.57 25.88 -5.01
C GLU A 212 59.73 27.05 -5.53
N ASP A 213 60.07 27.62 -6.71
CA ASP A 213 59.39 28.82 -7.26
C ASP A 213 58.41 28.57 -8.39
N LEU A 214 57.76 27.40 -8.38
CA LEU A 214 56.94 26.95 -9.51
C LEU A 214 55.48 27.33 -9.41
N LEU A 215 54.99 27.84 -8.26
CA LEU A 215 53.59 28.02 -7.95
C LEU A 215 52.81 28.81 -9.02
N SER A 216 53.33 29.99 -9.40
CA SER A 216 52.60 30.89 -10.33
C SER A 216 52.53 30.31 -11.77
N ARG A 217 53.63 29.66 -12.22
CA ARG A 217 53.67 29.01 -13.54
C ARG A 217 52.74 27.79 -13.58
N LEU A 218 52.87 26.91 -12.57
CA LEU A 218 52.04 25.72 -12.47
C LEU A 218 50.56 26.07 -12.39
N ALA A 219 50.17 27.11 -11.62
CA ALA A 219 48.78 27.54 -11.53
C ALA A 219 48.24 28.00 -12.91
N SER A 220 49.02 28.82 -13.62
CA SER A 220 48.63 29.26 -14.97
C SER A 220 48.53 28.12 -15.97
N ASP A 221 49.43 27.14 -15.90
CA ASP A 221 49.43 25.99 -16.82
C ASP A 221 48.29 25.04 -16.52
N ILE A 222 47.94 24.83 -15.22
CA ILE A 222 46.77 24.02 -14.84
C ILE A 222 45.47 24.70 -15.26
N GLU A 223 45.34 26.02 -15.03
CA GLU A 223 44.14 26.76 -15.48
C GLU A 223 43.93 26.67 -16.99
N LYS A 224 45.00 26.93 -17.77
CA LYS A 224 44.96 26.78 -19.25
C LYS A 224 44.61 25.36 -19.68
N GLY A 225 45.22 24.38 -19.02
CA GLY A 225 44.98 22.99 -19.34
C GLY A 225 43.53 22.56 -19.06
N LEU A 226 42.95 23.00 -17.95
CA LEU A 226 41.56 22.78 -17.58
C LEU A 226 40.58 23.45 -18.58
N GLU A 227 40.90 24.70 -18.99
CA GLU A 227 40.11 25.42 -19.98
C GLU A 227 40.06 24.69 -21.34
N GLU A 228 41.19 24.24 -21.85
CA GLU A 228 41.29 23.57 -23.15
C GLU A 228 40.69 22.17 -23.16
N SER A 229 40.76 21.45 -22.04
CA SER A 229 40.27 20.08 -21.88
C SER A 229 38.86 19.99 -21.32
N PHE A 230 38.16 21.10 -21.09
CA PHE A 230 36.85 21.13 -20.39
C PHE A 230 36.91 20.50 -18.98
N GLY A 231 37.97 20.86 -18.22
CA GLY A 231 38.08 20.52 -16.80
C GLY A 231 38.86 19.24 -16.48
N GLU A 232 39.67 18.71 -17.38
CA GLU A 232 40.51 17.53 -17.15
C GLU A 232 42.00 17.79 -17.36
N ILE A 233 42.87 17.31 -16.46
CA ILE A 233 44.32 17.37 -16.54
C ILE A 233 44.93 15.98 -16.35
N GLU A 234 45.93 15.66 -17.14
CA GLU A 234 46.73 14.45 -16.95
C GLU A 234 48.23 14.85 -16.79
N ILE A 235 48.85 14.32 -15.75
CA ILE A 235 50.26 14.52 -15.49
C ILE A 235 51.02 13.24 -15.78
N GLU A 236 52.03 13.27 -16.61
CA GLU A 236 52.96 12.18 -16.83
C GLU A 236 54.32 12.53 -16.15
N VAL A 237 54.74 11.64 -15.24
CA VAL A 237 56.07 11.76 -14.60
C VAL A 237 57.09 11.03 -15.46
N LEU A 238 58.17 11.72 -15.86
CA LEU A 238 59.16 11.20 -16.80
C LEU A 238 60.23 10.35 -16.11
N ASN A 239 60.44 10.57 -14.80
CA ASN A 239 61.39 9.85 -13.95
C ASN A 239 60.73 9.20 -12.72
N PRO A 240 59.68 8.41 -12.88
CA PRO A 240 58.87 7.91 -11.80
C PRO A 240 59.67 7.04 -10.81
N ASP A 241 60.57 6.20 -11.29
CA ASP A 241 61.35 5.28 -10.44
C ASP A 241 62.37 6.02 -9.58
N GLU A 242 62.92 7.17 -10.06
CA GLU A 242 63.89 7.99 -9.33
C GLU A 242 63.24 8.75 -8.18
N VAL A 243 62.00 9.17 -8.34
CA VAL A 243 61.26 10.01 -7.38
C VAL A 243 60.19 9.27 -6.57
N GLY A 244 59.99 7.97 -6.81
CA GLY A 244 59.04 7.16 -6.10
C GLY A 244 57.58 7.52 -6.34
N LEU A 245 57.26 8.00 -7.55
CA LEU A 245 55.91 8.41 -7.96
C LEU A 245 55.30 7.44 -8.97
N ASN A 246 53.97 7.47 -9.13
CA ASN A 246 53.30 6.80 -10.24
C ASN A 246 53.64 7.53 -11.56
N LYS A 247 53.64 6.78 -12.68
CA LYS A 247 53.94 7.36 -13.99
C LYS A 247 52.88 8.35 -14.47
N HIS A 248 51.58 8.10 -14.15
CA HIS A 248 50.46 8.93 -14.58
C HIS A 248 49.58 9.32 -13.43
N TYR A 249 49.14 10.57 -13.36
CA TYR A 249 48.17 11.14 -12.46
C TYR A 249 47.09 11.82 -13.30
N HIS A 250 45.82 11.67 -12.90
CA HIS A 250 44.68 12.30 -13.54
C HIS A 250 43.95 13.17 -12.53
N PHE A 251 43.67 14.40 -12.92
CA PHE A 251 42.90 15.35 -12.13
C PHE A 251 41.74 15.87 -12.95
N SER A 252 40.66 16.23 -12.32
CA SER A 252 39.51 16.82 -12.96
C SER A 252 38.76 17.77 -12.07
N GLU A 253 38.33 18.90 -12.63
CA GLU A 253 37.33 19.77 -12.00
C GLU A 253 35.95 19.14 -12.00
N HIS A 254 35.69 18.20 -12.91
CA HIS A 254 34.47 17.43 -12.94
C HIS A 254 34.62 16.10 -12.23
N SER A 255 33.53 15.65 -11.63
CA SER A 255 33.51 14.33 -10.97
C SER A 255 33.77 13.23 -12.01
N ALA A 256 34.88 12.48 -11.89
CA ALA A 256 35.20 11.39 -12.78
C ALA A 256 35.86 10.22 -12.06
N CYS A 257 35.59 8.99 -12.55
CA CYS A 257 36.35 7.81 -12.13
C CYS A 257 37.37 7.45 -13.19
N PHE A 258 38.62 7.62 -12.88
CA PHE A 258 39.72 7.37 -13.82
C PHE A 258 39.97 5.89 -14.09
N ALA A 259 39.74 5.03 -13.09
CA ALA A 259 39.89 3.58 -13.24
C ALA A 259 38.84 2.99 -14.23
N CYS A 260 37.60 3.46 -14.16
CA CYS A 260 36.53 3.01 -15.05
C CYS A 260 36.30 3.90 -16.27
N LYS A 261 36.98 5.03 -16.38
CA LYS A 261 36.83 6.04 -17.46
C LYS A 261 35.40 6.57 -17.60
N ILE A 262 34.74 6.84 -16.48
CA ILE A 262 33.36 7.32 -16.40
C ILE A 262 33.35 8.73 -15.82
N SER A 263 32.70 9.67 -16.51
CA SER A 263 32.44 11.02 -16.02
C SER A 263 31.08 11.07 -15.37
N PHE A 264 30.96 11.81 -14.28
CA PHE A 264 29.74 11.95 -13.50
C PHE A 264 29.19 13.37 -13.61
N VAL A 265 27.87 13.47 -13.68
CA VAL A 265 27.18 14.76 -13.69
C VAL A 265 27.11 15.31 -12.26
N PRO A 266 27.18 16.63 -12.04
CA PRO A 266 26.96 17.22 -10.72
C PRO A 266 25.66 16.73 -10.08
N LEU A 267 25.70 16.44 -8.77
CA LEU A 267 24.57 15.92 -8.03
C LEU A 267 23.53 17.02 -7.80
N GLU A 268 22.32 16.78 -8.27
CA GLU A 268 21.14 17.63 -8.02
C GLU A 268 20.08 16.82 -7.26
N PRO A 269 19.16 17.45 -6.52
CA PRO A 269 18.05 16.72 -5.88
C PRO A 269 17.21 15.89 -6.86
N LEU A 270 17.13 16.29 -8.14
CA LEU A 270 16.45 15.53 -9.20
C LEU A 270 17.21 14.24 -9.59
N SER A 271 18.52 14.17 -9.37
CA SER A 271 19.32 12.95 -9.58
C SER A 271 18.90 11.81 -8.64
N PHE A 272 18.24 12.14 -7.53
CA PHE A 272 17.71 11.20 -6.55
C PHE A 272 16.19 11.05 -6.63
N SER A 273 15.55 11.53 -7.70
CA SER A 273 14.11 11.39 -7.88
C SER A 273 13.79 10.25 -8.85
N PHE A 274 13.13 9.21 -8.36
CA PHE A 274 12.64 8.12 -9.22
C PHE A 274 11.42 8.53 -10.06
N ASN A 275 10.88 9.74 -9.88
CA ASN A 275 9.84 10.34 -10.72
C ASN A 275 10.41 11.23 -11.83
N SER A 276 11.73 11.44 -11.85
CA SER A 276 12.43 12.24 -12.85
C SER A 276 13.31 11.35 -13.73
N PRO A 277 13.38 11.56 -15.05
CA PRO A 277 14.29 10.83 -15.94
C PRO A 277 15.77 10.98 -15.55
N LYS A 278 16.14 12.07 -14.84
CA LYS A 278 17.52 12.28 -14.34
C LYS A 278 17.95 11.22 -13.32
N GLY A 279 17.01 10.79 -12.44
CA GLY A 279 17.32 9.86 -11.34
C GLY A 279 16.67 8.48 -11.47
N ALA A 280 15.60 8.34 -12.26
CA ALA A 280 14.88 7.10 -12.40
C ALA A 280 15.71 6.01 -13.09
N CYS A 281 15.66 4.79 -12.57
CA CYS A 281 16.23 3.63 -13.23
C CYS A 281 15.58 3.45 -14.61
N GLU A 282 16.35 3.47 -15.67
CA GLU A 282 15.88 3.39 -17.06
C GLU A 282 15.19 2.06 -17.37
N ALA A 283 15.62 0.99 -16.74
CA ALA A 283 15.09 -0.35 -16.96
C ALA A 283 13.68 -0.58 -16.41
N CYS A 284 13.24 0.21 -15.42
CA CYS A 284 11.91 0.09 -14.79
C CYS A 284 11.17 1.43 -14.66
N ASP A 285 11.67 2.49 -15.32
CA ASP A 285 11.10 3.83 -15.25
C ASP A 285 10.81 4.31 -13.81
N GLY A 286 11.71 3.99 -12.87
CA GLY A 286 11.58 4.36 -11.47
C GLY A 286 10.52 3.56 -10.67
N LEU A 287 9.98 2.47 -11.21
CA LEU A 287 8.99 1.63 -10.51
C LEU A 287 9.62 0.67 -9.50
N GLY A 288 10.89 0.29 -9.69
CA GLY A 288 11.57 -0.73 -8.88
C GLY A 288 11.17 -2.17 -9.21
N ILE A 289 10.11 -2.33 -9.99
CA ILE A 289 9.57 -3.62 -10.45
C ILE A 289 9.41 -3.61 -11.97
N ARG A 290 9.43 -4.78 -12.55
CA ARG A 290 9.07 -5.01 -13.97
C ARG A 290 7.91 -5.98 -14.03
N TYR A 291 6.95 -5.68 -14.87
CA TYR A 291 5.88 -6.61 -15.21
C TYR A 291 6.41 -7.60 -16.24
N THR A 292 6.39 -8.87 -15.90
CA THR A 292 6.79 -9.96 -16.80
C THR A 292 5.65 -10.94 -16.94
N LEU A 293 5.53 -11.57 -18.10
CA LEU A 293 4.58 -12.65 -18.32
C LEU A 293 4.82 -13.77 -17.29
N ASP A 294 3.75 -14.19 -16.65
CA ASP A 294 3.78 -15.33 -15.73
C ASP A 294 3.30 -16.59 -16.48
N MET A 295 4.25 -17.43 -16.84
CA MET A 295 3.95 -18.65 -17.60
C MET A 295 2.99 -19.58 -16.88
N LYS A 296 2.99 -19.59 -15.53
CA LYS A 296 2.05 -20.39 -14.73
C LYS A 296 0.60 -19.85 -14.78
N LYS A 297 0.44 -18.56 -15.06
CA LYS A 297 -0.88 -17.96 -15.28
C LYS A 297 -1.36 -18.14 -16.72
N ILE A 298 -0.43 -18.21 -17.67
CA ILE A 298 -0.71 -18.34 -19.10
C ILE A 298 -1.01 -19.79 -19.46
N ILE A 299 -0.26 -20.74 -18.89
CA ILE A 299 -0.34 -22.16 -19.22
C ILE A 299 -0.99 -22.94 -18.10
N ASP A 300 -1.95 -23.78 -18.48
CA ASP A 300 -2.52 -24.82 -17.62
C ASP A 300 -1.96 -26.18 -18.07
N GLU A 301 -1.01 -26.68 -17.30
CA GLU A 301 -0.32 -27.92 -17.62
C GLU A 301 -1.23 -29.15 -17.59
N SER A 302 -2.36 -29.09 -16.87
CA SER A 302 -3.33 -30.19 -16.76
C SER A 302 -4.26 -30.29 -17.98
N LEU A 303 -4.34 -29.23 -18.80
CA LEU A 303 -5.17 -29.19 -19.98
C LEU A 303 -4.39 -29.49 -21.25
N SER A 304 -5.07 -30.01 -22.27
CA SER A 304 -4.49 -30.14 -23.60
C SER A 304 -4.54 -28.81 -24.37
N LEU A 305 -3.71 -28.64 -25.38
CA LEU A 305 -3.72 -27.47 -26.25
C LEU A 305 -5.09 -27.24 -26.88
N GLU A 306 -5.79 -28.30 -27.27
CA GLU A 306 -7.17 -28.27 -27.79
C GLU A 306 -8.16 -27.76 -26.76
N ASN A 307 -7.99 -28.09 -25.48
CA ASN A 307 -8.88 -27.74 -24.38
C ASN A 307 -8.46 -26.46 -23.65
N GLY A 308 -7.51 -25.70 -24.22
CA GLY A 308 -7.15 -24.38 -23.73
C GLY A 308 -5.99 -24.33 -22.72
N ALA A 309 -5.02 -25.24 -22.85
CA ALA A 309 -3.79 -25.18 -22.05
C ALA A 309 -3.15 -23.79 -22.09
N VAL A 310 -3.21 -23.08 -23.24
CA VAL A 310 -2.75 -21.69 -23.37
C VAL A 310 -3.93 -20.73 -23.12
N LYS A 311 -4.14 -20.36 -21.84
CA LYS A 311 -5.31 -19.57 -21.38
C LYS A 311 -5.49 -18.25 -22.10
N ILE A 312 -4.40 -17.48 -22.27
CA ILE A 312 -4.42 -16.16 -22.90
C ILE A 312 -4.98 -16.20 -24.33
N MET A 313 -4.82 -17.32 -25.06
CA MET A 313 -5.31 -17.48 -26.42
C MET A 313 -6.71 -18.10 -26.48
N TYR A 314 -7.09 -18.89 -25.48
CA TYR A 314 -8.36 -19.59 -25.44
C TYR A 314 -9.53 -18.71 -25.02
N GLY A 315 -9.33 -17.80 -24.04
CA GLY A 315 -10.36 -16.91 -23.52
C GLY A 315 -10.79 -15.81 -24.51
N PHE A 316 -9.95 -15.45 -25.46
CA PHE A 316 -10.22 -14.46 -26.53
C PHE A 316 -10.81 -15.11 -27.79
N ASN A 317 -11.79 -15.93 -27.65
CA ASN A 317 -12.50 -16.54 -28.76
C ASN A 317 -11.76 -17.72 -29.41
N LYS A 318 -11.91 -18.82 -29.36
CA LYS A 318 -11.58 -19.74 -30.42
C LYS A 318 -11.09 -18.99 -31.70
N SER A 319 -10.24 -17.98 -31.43
CA SER A 319 -9.92 -16.78 -32.16
C SER A 319 -8.77 -17.06 -33.11
N TYR A 320 -8.40 -16.05 -33.82
CA TYR A 320 -7.23 -16.02 -34.72
C TYR A 320 -5.98 -16.68 -34.07
N TYR A 321 -5.60 -16.26 -32.87
CA TYR A 321 -4.39 -16.76 -32.19
C TYR A 321 -4.47 -18.23 -31.79
N TYR A 322 -5.63 -18.68 -31.34
CA TYR A 322 -5.84 -20.09 -31.01
C TYR A 322 -5.74 -20.97 -32.26
N LYS A 323 -6.40 -20.59 -33.35
CA LYS A 323 -6.32 -21.35 -34.64
C LYS A 323 -4.92 -21.35 -35.23
N PHE A 324 -4.18 -20.25 -35.09
CA PHE A 324 -2.80 -20.15 -35.52
C PHE A 324 -1.90 -21.07 -34.70
N LEU A 325 -2.06 -21.16 -33.40
CA LEU A 325 -1.37 -22.09 -32.51
C LEU A 325 -1.65 -23.54 -32.89
N ILE A 326 -2.92 -23.91 -33.09
CA ILE A 326 -3.28 -25.28 -33.46
C ILE A 326 -2.65 -25.67 -34.82
N ALA A 327 -2.76 -24.81 -35.80
CA ALA A 327 -2.16 -25.06 -37.12
C ALA A 327 -0.61 -25.21 -37.05
N PHE A 328 0.05 -24.45 -36.18
CA PHE A 328 1.47 -24.61 -35.91
C PHE A 328 1.76 -25.99 -35.29
N CYS A 329 0.96 -26.43 -34.34
CA CYS A 329 1.15 -27.72 -33.68
C CYS A 329 0.95 -28.88 -34.67
N GLU A 330 -0.10 -28.80 -35.49
CA GLU A 330 -0.37 -29.82 -36.53
C GLU A 330 0.77 -29.93 -37.55
N GLN A 331 1.33 -28.80 -38.04
CA GLN A 331 2.42 -28.79 -39.00
C GLN A 331 3.77 -29.22 -38.40
N ASN A 332 3.94 -29.21 -37.10
CA ASN A 332 5.15 -29.65 -36.39
C ASN A 332 4.95 -30.97 -35.62
N GLU A 333 3.89 -31.73 -35.92
CA GLU A 333 3.55 -33.02 -35.30
C GLU A 333 3.49 -32.98 -33.77
N ILE A 334 3.03 -31.85 -33.18
CA ILE A 334 2.85 -31.70 -31.77
C ILE A 334 1.45 -32.20 -31.38
N PRO A 335 1.31 -33.16 -30.42
CA PRO A 335 0.02 -33.70 -30.01
C PRO A 335 -0.84 -32.63 -29.33
N ILE A 336 -1.96 -32.22 -29.92
CA ILE A 336 -2.85 -31.17 -29.38
C ILE A 336 -3.85 -31.69 -28.33
N LYS A 337 -4.04 -33.00 -28.24
CA LYS A 337 -5.00 -33.66 -27.34
C LYS A 337 -4.38 -34.14 -26.00
N LEU A 338 -3.08 -34.24 -25.93
CA LEU A 338 -2.38 -34.60 -24.69
C LEU A 338 -2.32 -33.42 -23.76
N PRO A 339 -2.39 -33.65 -22.41
CA PRO A 339 -2.11 -32.61 -21.43
C PRO A 339 -0.76 -31.93 -21.69
N PHE A 340 -0.67 -30.62 -21.50
CA PHE A 340 0.57 -29.86 -21.76
C PHE A 340 1.76 -30.41 -20.95
N ALA A 341 1.47 -30.90 -19.74
CA ALA A 341 2.50 -31.55 -18.88
C ALA A 341 3.16 -32.76 -19.55
N GLU A 342 2.43 -33.53 -20.38
CA GLU A 342 2.88 -34.77 -21.01
C GLU A 342 3.63 -34.55 -22.34
N LEU A 343 3.66 -33.31 -22.86
CA LEU A 343 4.46 -32.96 -24.03
C LEU A 343 5.96 -33.04 -23.68
N SER A 344 6.77 -33.42 -24.67
CA SER A 344 8.23 -33.42 -24.55
C SER A 344 8.76 -31.98 -24.32
N GLU A 345 9.92 -31.85 -23.73
CA GLU A 345 10.52 -30.52 -23.48
C GLU A 345 10.79 -29.75 -24.79
N GLU A 346 11.09 -30.47 -25.86
CA GLU A 346 11.26 -29.87 -27.18
C GLU A 346 9.94 -29.37 -27.76
N GLN A 347 8.85 -30.14 -27.65
CA GLN A 347 7.50 -29.72 -28.03
C GLN A 347 7.01 -28.52 -27.21
N LYS A 348 7.21 -28.54 -25.92
CA LYS A 348 6.92 -27.38 -25.06
C LYS A 348 7.69 -26.13 -25.49
N ARG A 349 8.98 -26.27 -25.78
CA ARG A 349 9.83 -25.17 -26.28
C ARG A 349 9.32 -24.62 -27.59
N LEU A 350 8.93 -25.49 -28.54
CA LEU A 350 8.38 -25.09 -29.84
C LEU A 350 7.08 -24.31 -29.69
N VAL A 351 6.17 -24.74 -28.81
CA VAL A 351 4.92 -24.03 -28.50
C VAL A 351 5.24 -22.66 -27.91
N LEU A 352 6.17 -22.59 -26.97
CA LEU A 352 6.46 -21.36 -26.22
C LEU A 352 7.24 -20.33 -27.06
N TYR A 353 8.19 -20.76 -27.84
CA TYR A 353 9.16 -19.87 -28.53
C TYR A 353 9.12 -19.94 -30.04
N GLY A 354 8.37 -20.87 -30.61
CA GLY A 354 8.30 -21.06 -32.06
C GLY A 354 9.58 -21.64 -32.67
N ASN A 355 9.61 -21.75 -33.99
CA ASN A 355 10.77 -22.22 -34.79
C ASN A 355 11.06 -21.31 -35.98
N ALA A 356 10.51 -20.12 -36.05
CA ALA A 356 10.63 -19.14 -37.12
C ALA A 356 10.18 -19.64 -38.54
N LYS A 357 9.49 -20.78 -38.61
CA LYS A 357 8.92 -21.29 -39.87
C LYS A 357 7.59 -20.64 -40.20
N THR A 358 7.32 -20.42 -41.44
CA THR A 358 6.06 -19.87 -41.93
C THR A 358 4.99 -20.96 -41.93
N ILE A 359 3.84 -20.63 -41.31
CA ILE A 359 2.69 -21.53 -41.18
C ILE A 359 1.58 -21.07 -42.09
N ASP A 360 0.98 -22.04 -42.76
CA ASP A 360 -0.24 -21.87 -43.56
C ASP A 360 -1.47 -22.26 -42.74
N PHE A 361 -2.42 -21.34 -42.58
CA PHE A 361 -3.66 -21.62 -41.88
C PHE A 361 -4.84 -20.82 -42.42
N PHE A 362 -6.04 -21.31 -42.14
CA PHE A 362 -7.28 -20.62 -42.53
C PHE A 362 -7.87 -19.81 -41.38
N TRP A 363 -8.10 -18.53 -41.63
CA TRP A 363 -8.86 -17.64 -40.74
C TRP A 363 -10.07 -17.09 -41.48
N LYS A 364 -11.27 -17.39 -40.95
CA LYS A 364 -12.54 -17.12 -41.65
C LYS A 364 -12.53 -17.81 -43.03
N ARG A 365 -12.54 -17.08 -44.13
CA ARG A 365 -12.49 -17.62 -45.49
C ARG A 365 -11.13 -17.40 -46.18
N ASN A 366 -10.17 -16.80 -45.50
CA ASN A 366 -8.88 -16.42 -46.10
C ASN A 366 -7.78 -17.41 -45.68
N ARG A 367 -6.94 -17.80 -46.62
CA ARG A 367 -5.69 -18.51 -46.36
C ARG A 367 -4.62 -17.50 -45.98
N LEU A 368 -3.98 -17.69 -44.86
CA LEU A 368 -2.94 -16.80 -44.34
C LEU A 368 -1.63 -17.54 -44.19
N LYS A 369 -0.54 -16.84 -44.52
CA LYS A 369 0.84 -17.31 -44.31
C LYS A 369 1.52 -16.40 -43.28
N ARG A 370 1.91 -16.93 -42.12
CA ARG A 370 2.59 -16.16 -41.07
C ARG A 370 3.61 -17.02 -40.35
N THR A 371 4.65 -16.38 -39.82
CA THR A 371 5.65 -17.02 -38.98
C THR A 371 5.16 -17.10 -37.54
N PHE A 372 5.19 -18.31 -36.96
CA PHE A 372 4.84 -18.51 -35.57
C PHE A 372 6.07 -18.29 -34.70
N GLU A 373 6.05 -17.19 -33.93
CA GLU A 373 7.15 -16.75 -33.07
C GLU A 373 7.01 -17.21 -31.63
N GLY A 374 6.04 -18.11 -31.36
CA GLY A 374 5.79 -18.70 -30.06
C GLY A 374 4.77 -17.92 -29.18
N VAL A 375 4.17 -18.65 -28.26
CA VAL A 375 3.15 -18.13 -27.33
C VAL A 375 3.65 -16.93 -26.53
N VAL A 376 4.92 -16.95 -26.11
CA VAL A 376 5.51 -15.87 -25.28
C VAL A 376 5.54 -14.55 -26.04
N LYS A 377 6.04 -14.53 -27.28
CA LYS A 377 6.10 -13.30 -28.07
C LYS A 377 4.71 -12.79 -28.43
N MET A 378 3.83 -13.68 -28.85
CA MET A 378 2.45 -13.35 -29.18
C MET A 378 1.68 -12.80 -27.98
N ALA A 379 1.91 -13.33 -26.78
CA ALA A 379 1.34 -12.81 -25.56
C ALA A 379 1.80 -11.37 -25.26
N TYR A 380 3.08 -11.06 -25.48
CA TYR A 380 3.59 -9.67 -25.35
C TYR A 380 2.95 -8.72 -26.38
N GLU A 381 2.71 -9.18 -27.60
CA GLU A 381 2.04 -8.38 -28.63
C GLU A 381 0.57 -8.12 -28.28
N MET A 382 -0.16 -9.14 -27.82
CA MET A 382 -1.54 -8.99 -27.33
C MET A 382 -1.64 -8.01 -26.16
N LEU A 383 -0.63 -7.97 -25.27
CA LEU A 383 -0.58 -7.05 -24.12
C LEU A 383 -0.42 -5.58 -24.51
N LYS A 384 0.15 -5.28 -25.68
CA LYS A 384 0.28 -3.90 -26.18
C LYS A 384 -1.07 -3.29 -26.55
N ASP A 385 -2.01 -4.11 -26.98
CA ASP A 385 -3.29 -3.68 -27.55
C ASP A 385 -4.46 -3.72 -26.52
N GLU A 386 -4.36 -4.48 -25.42
CA GLU A 386 -5.46 -4.71 -24.49
C GLU A 386 -5.09 -4.58 -23.01
N LYS A 387 -5.81 -3.68 -22.29
CA LYS A 387 -5.61 -3.43 -20.85
C LYS A 387 -6.02 -4.58 -19.92
N ASP A 388 -6.82 -5.52 -20.38
CA ASP A 388 -7.39 -6.61 -19.56
C ASP A 388 -6.44 -7.80 -19.35
N LEU A 389 -5.25 -7.77 -19.94
CA LEU A 389 -4.27 -8.85 -19.84
C LEU A 389 -3.34 -8.75 -18.61
N ALA A 390 -3.54 -7.75 -17.74
CA ALA A 390 -2.75 -7.59 -16.50
C ALA A 390 -2.80 -8.82 -15.58
N GLU A 391 -3.86 -9.64 -15.67
CA GLU A 391 -4.01 -10.88 -14.89
C GLU A 391 -2.94 -11.94 -15.23
N TYR A 392 -2.37 -11.91 -16.45
CA TYR A 392 -1.33 -12.85 -16.94
C TYR A 392 0.10 -12.40 -16.61
N MET A 393 0.25 -11.22 -15.99
CA MET A 393 1.55 -10.69 -15.60
C MET A 393 1.84 -10.92 -14.12
N SER A 394 3.12 -10.95 -13.78
CA SER A 394 3.60 -10.91 -12.40
C SER A 394 4.64 -9.81 -12.24
N GLU A 395 4.64 -9.20 -11.06
CA GLU A 395 5.64 -8.22 -10.66
C GLU A 395 6.94 -8.94 -10.27
N LYS A 396 8.06 -8.55 -10.88
CA LYS A 396 9.40 -9.00 -10.49
C LYS A 396 10.24 -7.79 -10.12
N ILE A 397 11.06 -7.93 -9.09
CA ILE A 397 12.03 -6.89 -8.71
C ILE A 397 12.93 -6.60 -9.91
N CYS A 398 13.12 -5.31 -10.21
CA CYS A 398 14.02 -4.88 -11.26
C CYS A 398 15.46 -5.28 -10.93
N LYS A 399 16.12 -6.02 -11.79
CA LYS A 399 17.48 -6.52 -11.57
C LYS A 399 18.51 -5.40 -11.59
N ASP A 400 18.30 -4.35 -12.40
CA ASP A 400 19.28 -3.28 -12.62
C ASP A 400 19.39 -2.35 -11.42
N CYS A 401 18.27 -2.04 -10.76
CA CYS A 401 18.26 -1.22 -9.55
C CYS A 401 17.98 -2.01 -8.27
N ALA A 402 17.89 -3.34 -8.33
CA ALA A 402 17.58 -4.21 -7.20
C ALA A 402 16.33 -3.77 -6.37
N GLY A 403 15.35 -3.11 -7.03
CA GLY A 403 14.14 -2.59 -6.38
C GLY A 403 14.25 -1.14 -5.89
N HIS A 404 15.44 -0.53 -5.87
CA HIS A 404 15.66 0.81 -5.30
C HIS A 404 15.21 1.96 -6.22
N ARG A 405 14.71 1.69 -7.42
CA ARG A 405 14.06 2.66 -8.33
C ARG A 405 14.98 3.70 -8.99
N LEU A 406 16.22 3.87 -8.53
CA LEU A 406 17.16 4.89 -8.99
C LEU A 406 18.23 4.31 -9.92
N LYS A 407 18.89 5.21 -10.66
CA LYS A 407 20.09 4.89 -11.46
C LYS A 407 21.25 4.43 -10.58
N PRO A 408 22.16 3.57 -11.10
CA PRO A 408 23.33 3.09 -10.36
C PRO A 408 24.22 4.22 -9.83
N GLU A 409 24.37 5.31 -10.58
CA GLU A 409 25.17 6.48 -10.20
C GLU A 409 24.60 7.17 -8.96
N SER A 410 23.27 7.30 -8.89
CA SER A 410 22.59 7.89 -7.72
C SER A 410 22.65 6.97 -6.50
N LEU A 411 22.55 5.65 -6.71
CA LEU A 411 22.65 4.66 -5.63
C LEU A 411 24.08 4.54 -5.08
N ALA A 412 25.10 4.90 -5.86
CA ALA A 412 26.49 4.89 -5.45
C ALA A 412 26.90 6.10 -4.58
N VAL A 413 26.00 7.09 -4.41
CA VAL A 413 26.24 8.22 -3.48
C VAL A 413 25.96 7.76 -2.05
N LYS A 414 26.87 8.08 -1.11
CA LYS A 414 26.82 7.60 0.27
C LYS A 414 26.90 8.74 1.28
N ILE A 415 26.18 8.57 2.38
CA ILE A 415 26.30 9.36 3.62
C ILE A 415 26.62 8.38 4.73
N ALA A 416 27.68 8.61 5.50
CA ALA A 416 28.15 7.70 6.55
C ALA A 416 28.20 6.23 6.07
N SER A 417 28.73 6.01 4.87
CA SER A 417 28.86 4.69 4.20
C SER A 417 27.55 4.05 3.74
N LYS A 418 26.40 4.73 3.88
CA LYS A 418 25.08 4.25 3.46
C LYS A 418 24.62 4.93 2.18
N GLY A 419 24.22 4.12 1.17
CA GLY A 419 23.53 4.59 -0.03
C GLY A 419 22.07 4.90 0.26
N LEU A 420 21.43 5.72 -0.60
CA LEU A 420 20.01 6.07 -0.43
C LEU A 420 19.10 4.84 -0.48
N GLY A 421 19.40 3.86 -1.34
CA GLY A 421 18.65 2.58 -1.38
C GLY A 421 18.70 1.85 -0.05
N GLU A 422 19.87 1.76 0.59
CA GLU A 422 20.04 1.11 1.89
C GLU A 422 19.22 1.83 3.00
N ILE A 423 19.19 3.17 2.99
CA ILE A 423 18.37 3.95 3.93
C ILE A 423 16.88 3.67 3.72
N LEU A 424 16.43 3.56 2.48
CA LEU A 424 15.03 3.27 2.16
C LEU A 424 14.61 1.87 2.61
N ASP A 425 15.53 0.92 2.65
CA ASP A 425 15.27 -0.45 3.12
C ASP A 425 15.30 -0.57 4.65
N MET A 426 15.98 0.36 5.35
CA MET A 426 16.01 0.37 6.80
C MET A 426 14.61 0.54 7.39
N SER A 427 14.36 -0.07 8.55
CA SER A 427 13.17 0.24 9.34
C SER A 427 13.19 1.70 9.80
N ILE A 428 12.01 2.28 10.04
CA ILE A 428 11.89 3.64 10.60
C ILE A 428 12.63 3.74 11.93
N GLU A 429 12.60 2.67 12.76
CA GLU A 429 13.34 2.60 14.02
C GLU A 429 14.85 2.71 13.80
N ASP A 430 15.39 1.93 12.85
CA ASP A 430 16.81 1.97 12.52
C ASP A 430 17.21 3.28 11.85
N SER A 431 16.35 3.82 10.98
CA SER A 431 16.57 5.12 10.34
C SER A 431 16.60 6.24 11.38
N THR A 432 15.67 6.23 12.35
CA THR A 432 15.67 7.19 13.47
C THR A 432 16.99 7.13 14.26
N SER A 433 17.43 5.92 14.58
CA SER A 433 18.72 5.71 15.27
C SER A 433 19.91 6.18 14.44
N PHE A 434 19.90 5.96 13.13
CA PHE A 434 20.96 6.37 12.22
C PHE A 434 21.07 7.89 12.11
N PHE A 435 19.98 8.61 11.87
CA PHE A 435 19.97 10.06 11.69
C PHE A 435 20.15 10.83 13.01
N ALA A 436 19.74 10.29 14.15
CA ALA A 436 19.99 10.87 15.46
C ALA A 436 21.44 10.75 15.92
N ASN A 437 22.23 9.83 15.37
CA ASN A 437 23.61 9.61 15.77
C ASN A 437 24.55 10.63 15.13
N LYS A 438 24.94 11.64 15.90
CA LYS A 438 25.87 12.73 15.47
C LYS A 438 27.21 12.20 14.93
N LYS A 439 27.67 11.01 15.37
CA LYS A 439 28.94 10.42 14.87
C LYS A 439 28.88 10.10 13.37
N ASN A 440 27.71 9.78 12.85
CA ASN A 440 27.53 9.49 11.43
C ASN A 440 27.75 10.72 10.53
N PHE A 441 27.78 11.93 11.10
CA PHE A 441 27.94 13.20 10.38
C PHE A 441 29.18 13.96 10.83
N SER A 442 30.10 13.33 11.63
CA SER A 442 31.29 13.97 12.17
C SER A 442 32.34 14.35 11.11
N TYR A 443 32.29 13.70 9.93
CA TYR A 443 33.20 13.94 8.82
C TYR A 443 32.87 15.18 7.99
N LEU A 444 31.67 15.76 8.19
CA LEU A 444 31.21 16.93 7.44
C LEU A 444 32.06 18.18 7.85
N SER A 445 32.42 18.97 6.87
CA SER A 445 32.99 20.29 7.06
C SER A 445 32.00 21.24 7.76
N GLU A 446 32.49 22.37 8.28
CA GLU A 446 31.63 23.35 8.95
C GLU A 446 30.53 23.88 8.02
N GLN A 447 30.86 24.13 6.76
CA GLN A 447 29.89 24.57 5.74
C GLN A 447 28.82 23.49 5.44
N GLU A 448 29.23 22.24 5.29
CA GLU A 448 28.31 21.12 5.05
C GLU A 448 27.42 20.87 6.27
N ARG A 449 27.91 21.11 7.50
CA ARG A 449 27.08 21.02 8.72
C ARG A 449 25.98 22.08 8.73
N LEU A 450 26.32 23.33 8.41
CA LEU A 450 25.33 24.41 8.32
C LEU A 450 24.21 24.10 7.30
N ILE A 451 24.56 23.44 6.20
CA ILE A 451 23.57 23.01 5.19
C ILE A 451 22.74 21.81 5.69
N SER A 452 23.38 20.83 6.33
CA SER A 452 22.73 19.57 6.70
C SER A 452 21.89 19.65 7.97
N GLU A 453 22.23 20.50 8.94
CA GLU A 453 21.51 20.59 10.23
C GLU A 453 20.01 20.85 10.10
N PRO A 454 19.51 21.83 9.30
CA PRO A 454 18.08 22.04 9.11
C PRO A 454 17.40 20.83 8.48
N ILE A 455 18.06 20.20 7.51
CA ILE A 455 17.53 19.02 6.79
C ILE A 455 17.42 17.82 7.73
N LEU A 456 18.47 17.57 8.51
CA LEU A 456 18.51 16.49 9.50
C LEU A 456 17.48 16.68 10.60
N LYS A 457 17.22 17.91 11.01
CA LYS A 457 16.17 18.23 11.98
C LYS A 457 14.81 17.79 11.45
N GLU A 458 14.45 18.17 10.23
CA GLU A 458 13.19 17.80 9.60
C GLU A 458 13.04 16.29 9.40
N ILE A 459 14.11 15.60 8.98
CA ILE A 459 14.11 14.13 8.85
C ILE A 459 13.87 13.48 10.20
N ASN A 460 14.61 13.91 11.25
CA ASN A 460 14.49 13.32 12.58
C ASN A 460 13.10 13.54 13.20
N GLU A 461 12.54 14.73 13.06
CA GLU A 461 11.20 15.02 13.59
C GLU A 461 10.12 14.12 12.93
N ARG A 462 10.15 13.99 11.60
CA ARG A 462 9.21 13.14 10.87
C ARG A 462 9.39 11.65 11.17
N LEU A 463 10.63 11.18 11.25
CA LEU A 463 10.92 9.79 11.64
C LEU A 463 10.44 9.51 13.07
N PHE A 464 10.66 10.44 13.99
CA PHE A 464 10.21 10.33 15.36
C PHE A 464 8.68 10.22 15.47
N PHE A 465 7.93 11.04 14.70
CA PHE A 465 6.46 10.93 14.68
C PHE A 465 5.98 9.60 14.11
N LEU A 466 6.61 9.08 13.07
CA LEU A 466 6.29 7.76 12.53
C LEU A 466 6.57 6.64 13.55
N TYR A 467 7.66 6.77 14.29
CA TYR A 467 8.01 5.81 15.36
C TYR A 467 6.99 5.87 16.51
N ASP A 468 6.60 7.09 16.93
CA ASP A 468 5.66 7.31 18.04
C ASP A 468 4.23 6.83 17.72
N VAL A 469 3.80 6.86 16.45
CA VAL A 469 2.51 6.25 16.05
C VAL A 469 2.58 4.73 15.87
N GLY A 470 3.67 4.09 16.27
CA GLY A 470 3.82 2.63 16.24
C GLY A 470 4.20 2.05 14.87
N LEU A 471 4.75 2.85 13.94
CA LEU A 471 5.17 2.42 12.60
C LEU A 471 6.67 2.14 12.48
N GLY A 472 7.38 2.00 13.60
CA GLY A 472 8.83 1.79 13.62
C GLY A 472 9.34 0.61 12.81
N TYR A 473 8.50 -0.40 12.59
CA TYR A 473 8.83 -1.60 11.82
C TYR A 473 8.75 -1.44 10.30
N LEU A 474 8.11 -0.39 9.78
CA LEU A 474 8.01 -0.13 8.35
C LEU A 474 9.33 0.41 7.80
N SER A 475 9.59 0.18 6.51
CA SER A 475 10.69 0.84 5.79
C SER A 475 10.18 2.05 4.98
N LEU A 476 11.04 3.05 4.78
CA LEU A 476 10.70 4.24 4.00
C LEU A 476 10.43 3.92 2.52
N GLY A 477 11.10 2.88 1.99
CA GLY A 477 10.94 2.41 0.61
C GLY A 477 9.69 1.56 0.36
N ARG A 478 8.94 1.18 1.42
CA ARG A 478 7.76 0.32 1.28
C ARG A 478 6.71 0.95 0.38
N ASP A 479 6.24 0.18 -0.59
CA ASP A 479 5.22 0.57 -1.56
C ASP A 479 3.87 0.84 -0.85
N ALA A 480 3.27 1.99 -1.13
CA ALA A 480 2.00 2.42 -0.55
C ALA A 480 0.83 1.44 -0.81
N ARG A 481 0.87 0.69 -1.90
CA ARG A 481 -0.13 -0.34 -2.24
C ARG A 481 -0.12 -1.53 -1.27
N THR A 482 0.99 -1.74 -0.56
CA THR A 482 1.18 -2.86 0.38
C THR A 482 0.88 -2.49 1.83
N ILE A 483 0.50 -1.24 2.07
CA ILE A 483 0.22 -0.69 3.40
C ILE A 483 -1.24 -0.97 3.75
N SER A 484 -1.52 -1.44 4.95
CA SER A 484 -2.89 -1.60 5.46
C SER A 484 -3.59 -0.24 5.67
N GLY A 485 -4.92 -0.25 5.75
CA GLY A 485 -5.71 0.98 5.97
C GLY A 485 -5.29 1.71 7.26
N GLY A 486 -5.13 1.00 8.35
CA GLY A 486 -4.68 1.58 9.63
C GLY A 486 -3.23 2.11 9.58
N GLU A 487 -2.30 1.41 8.91
CA GLU A 487 -0.94 1.93 8.68
C GLU A 487 -0.96 3.23 7.87
N ALA A 488 -1.75 3.29 6.79
CA ALA A 488 -1.87 4.48 5.95
C ALA A 488 -2.45 5.67 6.73
N GLN A 489 -3.44 5.43 7.58
CA GLN A 489 -4.03 6.46 8.44
C GLN A 489 -3.00 7.01 9.44
N ARG A 490 -2.23 6.13 10.11
CA ARG A 490 -1.16 6.55 11.02
C ARG A 490 -0.03 7.31 10.33
N ILE A 491 0.34 6.93 9.11
CA ILE A 491 1.30 7.71 8.29
C ILE A 491 0.78 9.12 8.08
N ARG A 492 -0.52 9.32 7.79
CA ARG A 492 -1.11 10.64 7.62
C ARG A 492 -1.15 11.42 8.93
N ILE A 493 -1.49 10.78 10.06
CA ILE A 493 -1.44 11.40 11.38
C ILE A 493 -0.03 11.92 11.64
N ALA A 494 1.00 11.10 11.46
CA ALA A 494 2.39 11.47 11.65
C ALA A 494 2.82 12.63 10.73
N SER A 495 2.41 12.62 9.46
CA SER A 495 2.68 13.69 8.50
C SER A 495 2.01 15.02 8.91
N GLN A 496 0.74 14.97 9.37
CA GLN A 496 0.02 16.17 9.83
C GLN A 496 0.62 16.76 11.10
N ILE A 497 1.08 15.93 12.03
CA ILE A 497 1.79 16.40 13.25
C ILE A 497 3.09 17.11 12.86
N GLY A 498 3.81 16.56 11.88
CA GLY A 498 5.03 17.16 11.33
C GLY A 498 4.81 18.51 10.63
N SER A 499 3.58 18.81 10.16
CA SER A 499 3.27 20.09 9.52
C SER A 499 3.27 21.28 10.48
N GLY A 500 3.26 21.04 11.80
CA GLY A 500 3.31 22.09 12.83
C GLY A 500 2.06 22.98 12.91
N LEU A 501 0.96 22.61 12.26
CA LEU A 501 -0.27 23.40 12.24
C LEU A 501 -0.88 23.52 13.64
N SER A 502 -1.38 24.71 13.99
CA SER A 502 -2.07 25.03 15.23
C SER A 502 -3.40 25.73 14.97
N GLY A 503 -4.34 25.63 15.91
CA GLY A 503 -5.67 26.23 15.76
C GLY A 503 -6.57 25.51 14.74
N VAL A 504 -6.29 24.28 14.40
CA VAL A 504 -7.01 23.45 13.42
C VAL A 504 -7.90 22.43 14.16
N MET A 505 -9.00 22.06 13.54
CA MET A 505 -9.85 20.95 13.96
C MET A 505 -9.51 19.70 13.15
N TYR A 506 -8.97 18.68 13.81
CA TYR A 506 -8.73 17.38 13.20
C TYR A 506 -9.91 16.46 13.49
N VAL A 507 -10.43 15.81 12.45
CA VAL A 507 -11.48 14.79 12.54
C VAL A 507 -10.89 13.46 12.10
N LEU A 508 -10.83 12.50 13.04
CA LEU A 508 -10.20 11.18 12.85
C LEU A 508 -11.26 10.08 12.95
N ASP A 509 -11.18 9.10 12.02
CA ASP A 509 -12.08 7.94 12.00
C ASP A 509 -11.33 6.70 12.48
N GLU A 510 -11.65 6.23 13.67
CA GLU A 510 -11.14 5.00 14.30
C GLU A 510 -9.60 4.83 14.18
N PRO A 511 -8.79 5.80 14.68
CA PRO A 511 -7.33 5.74 14.47
C PRO A 511 -6.64 4.59 15.22
N SER A 512 -7.29 3.95 16.21
CA SER A 512 -6.79 2.78 16.94
C SER A 512 -6.92 1.45 16.17
N ILE A 513 -7.54 1.47 15.00
CA ILE A 513 -7.88 0.26 14.23
C ILE A 513 -6.66 -0.61 13.93
N GLY A 514 -6.77 -1.94 14.17
CA GLY A 514 -5.69 -2.89 13.93
C GLY A 514 -4.45 -2.66 14.80
N LEU A 515 -4.59 -1.90 15.89
CA LEU A 515 -3.52 -1.71 16.88
C LEU A 515 -3.63 -2.69 18.04
N HIS A 516 -2.49 -3.13 18.48
CA HIS A 516 -2.34 -3.76 19.78
C HIS A 516 -2.43 -2.68 20.86
N GLU A 517 -2.96 -3.00 22.05
CA GLU A 517 -3.13 -2.07 23.20
C GLU A 517 -1.87 -1.24 23.50
N ARG A 518 -0.68 -1.86 23.40
CA ARG A 518 0.62 -1.17 23.54
C ARG A 518 0.78 -0.02 22.54
N ASP A 519 0.37 -0.24 21.30
CA ASP A 519 0.55 0.73 20.22
C ASP A 519 -0.56 1.79 20.27
N THR A 520 -1.76 1.43 20.77
CA THR A 520 -2.86 2.38 21.09
C THR A 520 -2.41 3.40 22.13
N ALA A 521 -1.72 2.99 23.19
CA ALA A 521 -1.17 3.91 24.19
C ALA A 521 -0.19 4.94 23.59
N LYS A 522 0.66 4.53 22.65
CA LYS A 522 1.55 5.44 21.91
C LYS A 522 0.76 6.41 21.03
N LEU A 523 -0.25 5.92 20.33
CA LEU A 523 -1.12 6.75 19.49
C LEU A 523 -1.82 7.83 20.31
N ILE A 524 -2.39 7.47 21.47
CA ILE A 524 -3.06 8.43 22.37
C ILE A 524 -2.08 9.53 22.80
N LYS A 525 -0.85 9.17 23.20
CA LYS A 525 0.20 10.15 23.52
C LYS A 525 0.47 11.10 22.35
N THR A 526 0.51 10.57 21.13
CA THR A 526 0.73 11.35 19.92
C THR A 526 -0.44 12.31 19.65
N LEU A 527 -1.69 11.85 19.83
CA LEU A 527 -2.88 12.71 19.74
C LEU A 527 -2.88 13.81 20.82
N ARG A 528 -2.45 13.50 22.03
CA ARG A 528 -2.27 14.51 23.09
C ARG A 528 -1.23 15.57 22.74
N ASN A 529 -0.10 15.17 22.14
CA ASN A 529 0.90 16.12 21.65
C ASN A 529 0.33 17.05 20.57
N LEU A 530 -0.49 16.51 19.65
CA LEU A 530 -1.17 17.30 18.63
C LEU A 530 -2.20 18.29 19.25
N GLN A 531 -2.95 17.85 20.26
CA GLN A 531 -3.90 18.66 20.98
C GLN A 531 -3.20 19.80 21.74
N GLN A 532 -2.09 19.53 22.41
CA GLN A 532 -1.31 20.53 23.18
C GLN A 532 -0.73 21.67 22.31
N LYS A 533 -0.62 21.47 21.00
CA LYS A 533 -0.28 22.55 20.04
C LYS A 533 -1.45 23.52 19.79
N GLY A 534 -2.56 23.44 20.54
CA GLY A 534 -3.73 24.30 20.39
C GLY A 534 -4.72 23.82 19.33
N ASN A 535 -4.75 22.52 19.04
CA ASN A 535 -5.68 21.92 18.09
C ASN A 535 -6.88 21.28 18.80
N THR A 536 -8.02 21.26 18.11
CA THR A 536 -9.21 20.50 18.53
C THR A 536 -9.20 19.16 17.83
N LEU A 537 -9.27 18.06 18.59
CA LEU A 537 -9.30 16.72 18.03
C LEU A 537 -10.68 16.10 18.26
N ILE A 538 -11.35 15.73 17.16
CA ILE A 538 -12.61 14.97 17.18
C ILE A 538 -12.28 13.58 16.67
N VAL A 539 -12.43 12.57 17.53
CA VAL A 539 -12.09 11.19 17.24
C VAL A 539 -13.34 10.34 17.32
N VAL A 540 -13.74 9.72 16.22
CA VAL A 540 -14.77 8.68 16.22
C VAL A 540 -14.10 7.40 16.70
N GLU A 541 -14.50 6.88 17.86
CA GLU A 541 -13.78 5.74 18.46
C GLU A 541 -14.69 4.83 19.31
N HIS A 542 -14.22 3.58 19.44
CA HIS A 542 -14.82 2.53 20.27
C HIS A 542 -13.82 1.92 21.26
N ASP A 543 -12.55 2.27 21.13
CA ASP A 543 -11.48 1.78 21.98
C ASP A 543 -11.61 2.30 23.42
N LYS A 544 -11.52 1.38 24.40
CA LYS A 544 -11.67 1.67 25.80
C LYS A 544 -10.65 2.70 26.31
N MET A 545 -9.36 2.52 25.98
CA MET A 545 -8.30 3.42 26.43
C MET A 545 -8.48 4.84 25.88
N THR A 546 -8.90 4.95 24.62
CA THR A 546 -9.13 6.24 23.96
C THR A 546 -10.32 6.98 24.58
N ILE A 547 -11.40 6.25 24.93
CA ILE A 547 -12.56 6.82 25.64
C ILE A 547 -12.16 7.28 27.06
N GLU A 548 -11.36 6.50 27.79
CA GLU A 548 -10.88 6.83 29.14
C GLU A 548 -10.01 8.10 29.16
N GLU A 549 -9.17 8.27 28.16
CA GLU A 549 -8.26 9.40 28.02
C GLU A 549 -8.91 10.66 27.40
N ALA A 550 -10.17 10.62 26.98
CA ALA A 550 -10.85 11.76 26.38
C ALA A 550 -11.11 12.89 27.40
N ASP A 551 -10.93 14.15 26.98
CA ASP A 551 -11.35 15.32 27.77
C ASP A 551 -12.86 15.49 27.74
N PHE A 552 -13.50 15.15 26.63
CA PHE A 552 -14.94 15.26 26.43
C PHE A 552 -15.44 14.10 25.54
N ILE A 553 -16.57 13.54 25.91
CA ILE A 553 -17.15 12.38 25.22
C ILE A 553 -18.56 12.74 24.77
N VAL A 554 -18.88 12.40 23.55
CA VAL A 554 -20.23 12.51 22.96
C VAL A 554 -20.69 11.09 22.58
N ASP A 555 -21.67 10.57 23.29
CA ASP A 555 -22.25 9.24 23.01
C ASP A 555 -23.53 9.41 22.19
N ILE A 556 -23.56 8.76 21.00
CA ILE A 556 -24.64 8.90 20.01
C ILE A 556 -25.42 7.61 19.92
N GLY A 557 -26.73 7.69 20.08
CA GLY A 557 -27.63 6.54 20.14
C GLY A 557 -29.10 6.92 20.08
N PRO A 558 -29.95 6.22 20.84
CA PRO A 558 -29.69 5.05 21.71
C PRO A 558 -29.47 3.74 20.94
N LYS A 559 -29.90 3.67 19.68
CA LYS A 559 -29.77 2.53 18.78
C LYS A 559 -29.17 2.97 17.45
N ALA A 560 -29.13 2.09 16.46
CA ALA A 560 -28.61 2.33 15.13
C ALA A 560 -29.70 2.76 14.12
N GLY A 561 -29.31 3.27 12.95
CA GLY A 561 -30.18 3.62 11.82
C GLY A 561 -31.28 4.60 12.21
N LYS A 562 -32.54 4.31 11.87
CA LYS A 562 -33.70 5.16 12.14
C LYS A 562 -33.96 5.40 13.64
N PHE A 563 -33.50 4.52 14.51
CA PHE A 563 -33.65 4.62 15.98
C PHE A 563 -32.46 5.29 16.67
N GLY A 564 -31.38 5.59 15.92
CA GLY A 564 -30.23 6.35 16.35
C GLY A 564 -30.36 7.86 16.14
N GLY A 565 -29.24 8.53 15.97
CA GLY A 565 -29.17 9.94 15.58
C GLY A 565 -29.45 10.94 16.68
N LYS A 566 -29.39 10.56 17.96
CA LYS A 566 -29.53 11.48 19.11
C LYS A 566 -28.27 11.45 19.96
N VAL A 567 -27.93 12.56 20.56
CA VAL A 567 -26.92 12.63 21.64
C VAL A 567 -27.56 12.06 22.89
N VAL A 568 -27.06 10.93 23.38
CA VAL A 568 -27.55 10.28 24.62
C VAL A 568 -26.75 10.70 25.84
N PHE A 569 -25.52 11.12 25.62
CA PHE A 569 -24.65 11.68 26.64
C PHE A 569 -23.64 12.66 26.01
N ALA A 570 -23.30 13.73 26.72
CA ALA A 570 -22.21 14.65 26.42
C ALA A 570 -21.59 15.16 27.72
N GLY A 571 -20.27 14.98 27.91
CA GLY A 571 -19.59 15.35 29.14
C GLY A 571 -18.24 14.66 29.31
N THR A 572 -17.70 14.70 30.52
CA THR A 572 -16.42 14.05 30.87
C THR A 572 -16.56 12.53 31.08
N TYR A 573 -15.44 11.80 31.09
CA TYR A 573 -15.43 10.36 31.35
C TYR A 573 -16.06 10.00 32.72
N LYS A 574 -15.77 10.79 33.77
CA LYS A 574 -16.36 10.57 35.10
C LYS A 574 -17.88 10.72 35.14
N GLU A 575 -18.42 11.59 34.32
CA GLU A 575 -19.87 11.78 34.16
C GLU A 575 -20.48 10.67 33.30
N LEU A 576 -19.77 10.20 32.24
CA LEU A 576 -20.19 9.06 31.42
C LEU A 576 -20.44 7.84 32.29
N LEU A 577 -19.54 7.48 33.21
CA LEU A 577 -19.68 6.29 34.06
C LEU A 577 -20.96 6.30 34.93
N LYS A 578 -21.53 7.48 35.17
CA LYS A 578 -22.80 7.65 35.93
C LYS A 578 -24.02 7.63 35.01
N SER A 579 -23.85 7.71 33.71
CA SER A 579 -24.94 7.75 32.74
C SER A 579 -25.58 6.35 32.54
N LYS A 580 -26.69 6.32 31.81
CA LYS A 580 -27.40 5.08 31.45
C LYS A 580 -27.19 4.68 29.99
N SER A 581 -26.22 5.29 29.31
CA SER A 581 -25.95 4.94 27.93
C SER A 581 -25.33 3.53 27.79
N GLU A 582 -25.49 2.89 26.65
CA GLU A 582 -24.91 1.55 26.41
C GLU A 582 -23.38 1.55 26.60
N THR A 583 -22.70 2.58 26.10
CA THR A 583 -21.26 2.75 26.31
C THR A 583 -20.92 2.79 27.80
N ALA A 584 -21.66 3.57 28.57
CA ALA A 584 -21.46 3.69 30.04
C ALA A 584 -21.66 2.37 30.78
N LEU A 585 -22.63 1.55 30.35
CA LEU A 585 -22.91 0.25 30.99
C LEU A 585 -21.74 -0.72 30.84
N TYR A 586 -21.06 -0.69 29.69
CA TYR A 586 -19.84 -1.48 29.48
C TYR A 586 -18.62 -0.89 30.21
N MET A 587 -18.46 0.43 30.14
CA MET A 587 -17.31 1.10 30.79
C MET A 587 -17.30 1.01 32.29
N ASN A 588 -18.47 0.99 32.93
CA ASN A 588 -18.62 0.87 34.39
C ASN A 588 -18.79 -0.58 34.88
N GLY A 589 -18.67 -1.57 34.00
CA GLY A 589 -18.74 -3.00 34.32
C GLY A 589 -20.14 -3.54 34.66
N LYS A 590 -21.20 -2.72 34.56
CA LYS A 590 -22.59 -3.21 34.77
C LYS A 590 -23.10 -4.15 33.71
N LYS A 591 -22.54 -3.99 32.47
CA LYS A 591 -22.76 -4.89 31.38
C LYS A 591 -21.41 -5.47 30.97
N GLN A 592 -21.29 -6.76 30.94
CA GLN A 592 -20.05 -7.44 30.61
C GLN A 592 -20.25 -8.32 29.38
N ILE A 593 -19.21 -8.46 28.57
CA ILE A 593 -19.18 -9.45 27.49
C ILE A 593 -19.03 -10.81 28.14
N SER A 594 -19.97 -11.72 27.84
CA SER A 594 -20.03 -13.06 28.44
C SER A 594 -18.72 -13.81 28.22
N GLN A 595 -18.11 -14.29 29.28
CA GLN A 595 -17.04 -15.29 29.19
C GLN A 595 -17.67 -16.67 29.01
N LEU A 596 -17.23 -17.38 27.98
CA LEU A 596 -17.69 -18.70 27.65
C LEU A 596 -16.68 -19.75 28.10
N GLN A 597 -17.10 -20.99 28.35
CA GLN A 597 -16.23 -22.08 28.80
C GLN A 597 -15.25 -22.47 27.67
N ASN A 598 -13.98 -22.67 28.03
CA ASN A 598 -12.95 -23.18 27.12
C ASN A 598 -13.23 -24.62 26.70
N ARG A 599 -13.10 -24.91 25.42
CA ARG A 599 -13.22 -26.27 24.86
C ARG A 599 -11.91 -27.02 24.93
N GLU A 600 -11.99 -28.35 25.01
CA GLU A 600 -10.80 -29.22 24.93
C GLU A 600 -10.20 -29.22 23.52
N GLN A 601 -8.87 -29.22 23.43
CA GLN A 601 -8.12 -29.33 22.18
C GLN A 601 -7.86 -30.81 21.88
N LYS A 602 -8.56 -31.39 20.88
CA LYS A 602 -8.46 -32.82 20.54
C LYS A 602 -7.71 -33.08 19.25
N GLU A 603 -7.90 -32.24 18.23
CA GLU A 603 -7.35 -32.41 16.91
C GLU A 603 -6.48 -31.19 16.54
N TRP A 604 -5.46 -31.40 15.75
CA TRP A 604 -4.49 -30.37 15.43
C TRP A 604 -4.23 -30.28 13.92
N LEU A 605 -3.99 -29.06 13.47
CA LEU A 605 -3.43 -28.68 12.20
C LEU A 605 -1.99 -28.19 12.44
N GLU A 606 -1.00 -28.75 11.76
CA GLU A 606 0.40 -28.38 11.97
C GLU A 606 0.99 -27.72 10.73
N LEU A 607 1.68 -26.63 10.91
CA LEU A 607 2.52 -25.97 9.93
C LEU A 607 3.97 -26.10 10.34
N LYS A 608 4.84 -26.54 9.41
CA LYS A 608 6.27 -26.75 9.64
C LYS A 608 7.10 -26.02 8.58
N ASN A 609 8.28 -25.54 8.99
CA ASN A 609 9.28 -24.89 8.12
C ASN A 609 8.76 -23.64 7.40
N VAL A 610 7.99 -22.78 8.08
CA VAL A 610 7.47 -21.56 7.49
C VAL A 610 8.58 -20.52 7.36
N ASN A 611 8.88 -20.12 6.12
CA ASN A 611 9.86 -19.10 5.78
C ASN A 611 9.22 -18.05 4.86
N ILE A 612 8.76 -16.93 5.41
CA ILE A 612 8.13 -15.84 4.66
C ILE A 612 8.29 -14.51 5.40
N ASN A 613 8.66 -13.47 4.69
CA ASN A 613 8.85 -12.11 5.23
C ASN A 613 9.77 -12.13 6.47
N ASN A 614 9.25 -11.74 7.62
CA ASN A 614 9.98 -11.75 8.89
C ASN A 614 9.94 -13.10 9.63
N ILE A 615 9.18 -14.06 9.15
CA ILE A 615 9.11 -15.41 9.73
C ILE A 615 10.26 -16.26 9.18
N LYS A 616 11.03 -16.88 10.09
CA LYS A 616 12.17 -17.72 9.76
C LYS A 616 12.02 -19.07 10.46
N ASP A 617 11.95 -20.14 9.69
CA ASP A 617 11.91 -21.54 10.16
C ASP A 617 10.93 -21.78 11.30
N LEU A 618 9.68 -21.31 11.12
CA LEU A 618 8.64 -21.38 12.14
C LEU A 618 7.83 -22.66 11.99
N SER A 619 7.60 -23.35 13.11
CA SER A 619 6.63 -24.43 13.23
C SER A 619 5.58 -24.10 14.27
N VAL A 620 4.31 -24.38 13.95
CA VAL A 620 3.16 -24.03 14.80
C VAL A 620 2.02 -25.01 14.63
N SER A 621 1.33 -25.31 15.73
CA SER A 621 0.15 -26.19 15.77
C SER A 621 -1.09 -25.38 16.16
N PHE A 622 -2.20 -25.60 15.42
CA PHE A 622 -3.49 -24.96 15.65
C PHE A 622 -4.50 -26.03 16.05
N PRO A 623 -5.21 -25.87 17.18
CA PRO A 623 -6.27 -26.81 17.52
C PRO A 623 -7.47 -26.61 16.59
N LEU A 624 -8.01 -27.71 16.08
CA LEU A 624 -9.24 -27.73 15.29
C LEU A 624 -10.47 -27.78 16.19
N GLN A 625 -11.65 -27.44 15.64
CA GLN A 625 -12.94 -27.35 16.35
C GLN A 625 -12.89 -26.39 17.57
N ASN A 626 -12.03 -25.39 17.51
CA ASN A 626 -11.81 -24.40 18.55
C ASN A 626 -11.86 -22.99 17.98
N LEU A 627 -12.10 -22.00 18.84
CA LEU A 627 -11.86 -20.59 18.55
C LEU A 627 -10.40 -20.28 18.88
N VAL A 628 -9.58 -20.07 17.85
CA VAL A 628 -8.17 -19.76 17.98
C VAL A 628 -7.92 -18.29 17.70
N ALA A 629 -7.37 -17.55 18.67
CA ALA A 629 -6.96 -16.18 18.50
C ALA A 629 -5.46 -16.10 18.14
N ILE A 630 -5.16 -15.52 17.00
CA ILE A 630 -3.80 -15.22 16.56
C ILE A 630 -3.53 -13.75 16.91
N THR A 631 -2.67 -13.52 17.90
CA THR A 631 -2.44 -12.22 18.52
C THR A 631 -1.00 -11.75 18.37
N GLY A 632 -0.69 -10.57 18.89
CA GLY A 632 0.65 -9.99 18.90
C GLY A 632 0.71 -8.58 18.34
N VAL A 633 1.80 -7.87 18.58
CA VAL A 633 1.98 -6.48 18.16
C VAL A 633 1.87 -6.29 16.64
N SER A 634 1.62 -5.05 16.21
CA SER A 634 1.56 -4.72 14.78
C SER A 634 2.88 -5.08 14.08
N GLY A 635 2.80 -5.70 12.89
CA GLY A 635 3.99 -6.15 12.14
C GLY A 635 4.69 -7.41 12.68
N SER A 636 4.15 -8.12 13.70
CA SER A 636 4.76 -9.33 14.26
C SER A 636 4.76 -10.55 13.34
N GLY A 637 3.98 -10.53 12.24
CA GLY A 637 3.94 -11.61 11.26
C GLY A 637 2.61 -12.40 11.21
N LYS A 638 1.57 -12.01 11.95
CA LYS A 638 0.25 -12.67 11.99
C LYS A 638 -0.33 -12.93 10.60
N SER A 639 -0.47 -11.87 9.80
CA SER A 639 -1.01 -11.97 8.43
C SER A 639 -0.09 -12.78 7.50
N SER A 640 1.23 -12.74 7.71
CA SER A 640 2.17 -13.57 6.94
C SER A 640 1.97 -15.06 7.25
N LEU A 641 1.76 -15.41 8.52
CA LEU A 641 1.53 -16.79 8.94
C LEU A 641 0.20 -17.32 8.42
N ILE A 642 -0.88 -16.58 8.62
CA ILE A 642 -2.24 -17.07 8.32
C ILE A 642 -2.62 -16.78 6.87
N LEU A 643 -2.56 -15.52 6.42
CA LEU A 643 -3.10 -15.12 5.12
C LEU A 643 -2.17 -15.40 3.94
N GLN A 644 -0.85 -15.37 4.17
CA GLN A 644 0.12 -15.60 3.10
C GLN A 644 0.70 -17.02 3.10
N THR A 645 0.52 -17.78 4.20
CA THR A 645 0.99 -19.19 4.29
C THR A 645 -0.19 -20.15 4.40
N LEU A 646 -0.91 -20.21 5.52
CA LEU A 646 -1.94 -21.21 5.76
C LEU A 646 -3.09 -21.12 4.75
N LEU A 647 -3.66 -19.95 4.55
CA LEU A 647 -4.84 -19.74 3.71
C LEU A 647 -4.63 -20.19 2.24
N PRO A 648 -3.55 -19.81 1.54
CA PRO A 648 -3.33 -20.25 0.16
C PRO A 648 -3.23 -21.77 0.02
N PHE A 649 -2.53 -22.44 0.94
CA PHE A 649 -2.42 -23.91 0.94
C PHE A 649 -3.78 -24.57 1.20
N ALA A 650 -4.52 -24.08 2.19
CA ALA A 650 -5.85 -24.62 2.51
C ALA A 650 -6.84 -24.40 1.34
N GLN A 651 -6.75 -23.27 0.63
CA GLN A 651 -7.58 -23.03 -0.56
C GLN A 651 -7.21 -23.95 -1.73
N GLU A 652 -5.94 -24.23 -1.95
CA GLU A 652 -5.49 -25.16 -3.00
C GLU A 652 -6.00 -26.58 -2.72
N GLU A 653 -5.83 -27.05 -1.49
CA GLU A 653 -6.13 -28.44 -1.12
C GLU A 653 -7.64 -28.68 -0.94
N LEU A 654 -8.33 -27.82 -0.18
CA LEU A 654 -9.74 -28.03 0.20
C LEU A 654 -10.74 -27.46 -0.81
N ASN A 655 -10.48 -26.28 -1.36
CA ASN A 655 -11.43 -25.63 -2.27
C ASN A 655 -11.13 -25.92 -3.75
N ARG A 656 -10.17 -26.79 -4.07
CA ARG A 656 -9.70 -27.08 -5.44
C ARG A 656 -9.35 -25.78 -6.20
N ALA A 657 -8.84 -24.80 -5.48
CA ALA A 657 -8.40 -23.53 -6.06
C ALA A 657 -7.18 -23.78 -7.00
N LYS A 658 -6.92 -22.82 -7.88
CA LYS A 658 -5.73 -22.86 -8.77
C LYS A 658 -4.46 -23.08 -7.94
N LYS A 659 -3.57 -23.99 -8.40
CA LYS A 659 -2.29 -24.27 -7.74
C LYS A 659 -1.57 -22.98 -7.35
N VAL A 660 -1.38 -22.81 -6.07
CA VAL A 660 -0.61 -21.70 -5.51
C VAL A 660 0.87 -22.05 -5.60
N LYS A 661 1.73 -21.08 -5.83
CA LYS A 661 3.18 -21.26 -5.77
C LYS A 661 3.53 -21.85 -4.40
N LYS A 662 3.84 -23.16 -4.32
CA LYS A 662 4.28 -23.77 -3.07
C LYS A 662 5.46 -22.97 -2.53
N LEU A 663 5.29 -22.39 -1.34
CA LEU A 663 6.40 -21.82 -0.60
C LEU A 663 7.34 -22.98 -0.31
N GLY A 664 8.53 -23.00 -0.93
CA GLY A 664 9.44 -24.12 -0.88
C GLY A 664 9.73 -24.53 0.56
N GLY A 665 9.49 -25.81 0.87
CA GLY A 665 9.82 -26.39 2.17
C GLY A 665 8.71 -26.36 3.22
N VAL A 666 7.61 -25.59 3.06
CA VAL A 666 6.49 -25.60 4.01
C VAL A 666 5.73 -26.92 3.94
N GLN A 667 5.52 -27.54 5.09
CA GLN A 667 4.72 -28.75 5.25
C GLN A 667 3.47 -28.45 6.09
N ILE A 668 2.34 -29.03 5.70
CA ILE A 668 1.07 -28.88 6.42
C ILE A 668 0.51 -30.28 6.66
N GLU A 669 0.19 -30.57 7.92
CA GLU A 669 -0.43 -31.82 8.36
C GLU A 669 -1.78 -31.54 9.03
N GLY A 670 -2.81 -32.37 8.82
CA GLY A 670 -4.13 -32.21 9.44
C GLY A 670 -5.16 -31.50 8.57
N LEU A 671 -4.84 -31.08 7.32
CA LEU A 671 -5.82 -30.52 6.39
C LEU A 671 -6.89 -31.53 5.96
N GLU A 672 -6.58 -32.81 5.94
CA GLU A 672 -7.49 -33.91 5.60
C GLU A 672 -8.68 -34.04 6.55
N LYS A 673 -8.62 -33.41 7.73
CA LYS A 673 -9.72 -33.35 8.73
C LYS A 673 -10.75 -32.28 8.39
N LEU A 674 -10.44 -31.42 7.43
CA LEU A 674 -11.27 -30.31 6.99
C LEU A 674 -11.80 -30.56 5.57
N ASP A 675 -12.96 -30.03 5.24
CA ASP A 675 -13.57 -30.14 3.92
C ASP A 675 -13.58 -28.81 3.14
N LYS A 676 -13.45 -27.69 3.83
CA LYS A 676 -13.54 -26.35 3.21
C LYS A 676 -12.82 -25.31 4.04
N VAL A 677 -12.26 -24.30 3.38
CA VAL A 677 -11.78 -23.08 4.03
C VAL A 677 -12.57 -21.86 3.52
N ILE A 678 -12.97 -21.00 4.45
CA ILE A 678 -13.69 -19.74 4.18
C ILE A 678 -12.90 -18.60 4.79
N TYR A 679 -12.48 -17.67 3.94
CA TYR A 679 -11.80 -16.45 4.37
C TYR A 679 -12.76 -15.25 4.33
N LEU A 680 -12.87 -14.57 5.45
CA LEU A 680 -13.74 -13.42 5.67
C LEU A 680 -12.88 -12.18 5.90
N ASP A 681 -12.66 -11.42 4.84
CA ASP A 681 -11.92 -10.16 4.85
C ASP A 681 -12.84 -8.93 4.88
N GLN A 682 -12.26 -7.76 5.08
CA GLN A 682 -12.95 -6.48 5.09
C GLN A 682 -13.19 -5.88 3.68
N SER A 683 -12.87 -6.61 2.61
CA SER A 683 -13.09 -6.12 1.25
C SER A 683 -14.58 -5.93 0.95
N PRO A 684 -14.95 -4.93 0.12
CA PRO A 684 -16.33 -4.68 -0.22
C PRO A 684 -17.04 -5.92 -0.80
N ILE A 685 -18.33 -6.10 -0.49
CA ILE A 685 -19.16 -7.18 -1.04
C ILE A 685 -19.47 -7.03 -2.54
N GLY A 686 -19.06 -5.94 -3.14
CA GLY A 686 -19.15 -5.66 -4.57
C GLY A 686 -18.57 -4.29 -4.91
N ARG A 687 -18.20 -4.13 -6.18
CA ARG A 687 -17.53 -2.91 -6.70
C ARG A 687 -18.47 -1.92 -7.38
N THR A 688 -19.75 -2.26 -7.50
CA THR A 688 -20.75 -1.46 -8.21
C THR A 688 -21.90 -1.08 -7.29
N PRO A 689 -22.61 0.02 -7.55
CA PRO A 689 -23.80 0.43 -6.81
C PRO A 689 -24.93 -0.61 -6.82
N ARG A 690 -24.87 -1.62 -7.69
CA ARG A 690 -25.85 -2.71 -7.81
C ARG A 690 -25.68 -3.80 -6.77
N SER A 691 -24.50 -3.90 -6.16
CA SER A 691 -24.29 -4.83 -5.06
C SER A 691 -24.84 -4.24 -3.77
N ASN A 692 -25.61 -5.03 -3.02
CA ASN A 692 -26.20 -4.64 -1.74
C ASN A 692 -26.39 -5.87 -0.84
N PRO A 693 -26.74 -5.70 0.46
CA PRO A 693 -26.96 -6.81 1.40
C PRO A 693 -27.96 -7.87 0.90
N ALA A 694 -29.09 -7.45 0.28
CA ALA A 694 -30.10 -8.37 -0.21
C ALA A 694 -29.60 -9.24 -1.37
N THR A 695 -28.83 -8.65 -2.32
CA THR A 695 -28.27 -9.40 -3.45
C THR A 695 -27.16 -10.34 -3.02
N TYR A 696 -26.29 -9.90 -2.13
CA TYR A 696 -25.13 -10.68 -1.68
C TYR A 696 -25.54 -11.92 -0.86
N THR A 697 -26.53 -11.79 0.02
CA THR A 697 -27.07 -12.92 0.82
C THR A 697 -28.01 -13.83 0.02
N GLY A 698 -28.41 -13.40 -1.19
CA GLY A 698 -29.38 -14.10 -2.03
C GLY A 698 -30.82 -13.93 -1.55
N ALA A 699 -31.12 -13.04 -0.62
CA ALA A 699 -32.47 -12.70 -0.21
C ALA A 699 -33.27 -12.07 -1.37
N MET A 700 -32.57 -11.27 -2.22
CA MET A 700 -33.20 -10.61 -3.38
C MET A 700 -33.77 -11.58 -4.39
N ASP A 701 -33.16 -12.75 -4.57
CA ASP A 701 -33.69 -13.76 -5.51
C ASP A 701 -35.03 -14.31 -5.05
N GLU A 702 -35.17 -14.59 -3.77
CA GLU A 702 -36.43 -15.04 -3.18
C GLU A 702 -37.48 -13.93 -3.18
N ILE A 703 -37.09 -12.67 -2.93
CA ILE A 703 -38.00 -11.52 -3.02
C ILE A 703 -38.53 -11.36 -4.45
N ARG A 704 -37.64 -11.46 -5.46
CA ARG A 704 -38.06 -11.37 -6.87
C ARG A 704 -39.06 -12.49 -7.27
N ASN A 705 -38.82 -13.71 -6.80
CA ASN A 705 -39.71 -14.84 -7.01
C ASN A 705 -41.07 -14.61 -6.35
N LEU A 706 -41.10 -14.06 -5.15
CA LEU A 706 -42.32 -13.71 -4.43
C LEU A 706 -43.13 -12.64 -5.17
N PHE A 707 -42.47 -11.58 -5.67
CA PHE A 707 -43.17 -10.56 -6.47
C PHE A 707 -43.73 -11.11 -7.76
N ALA A 708 -42.98 -11.99 -8.47
CA ALA A 708 -43.45 -12.65 -9.68
C ALA A 708 -44.66 -13.60 -9.43
N ALA A 709 -44.78 -14.09 -8.21
CA ALA A 709 -45.92 -14.96 -7.79
C ALA A 709 -47.21 -14.18 -7.44
N THR A 710 -47.15 -12.84 -7.33
CA THR A 710 -48.35 -12.02 -7.04
C THR A 710 -49.38 -12.10 -8.17
N LYS A 711 -50.67 -11.94 -7.85
CA LYS A 711 -51.75 -11.98 -8.85
C LYS A 711 -51.57 -10.98 -9.98
N GLU A 712 -51.22 -9.73 -9.63
CA GLU A 712 -51.01 -8.64 -10.60
C GLU A 712 -49.83 -8.91 -11.54
N ALA A 713 -48.69 -9.42 -10.98
CA ALA A 713 -47.52 -9.78 -11.80
C ALA A 713 -47.82 -10.90 -12.79
N LYS A 714 -48.58 -11.94 -12.35
CA LYS A 714 -49.04 -13.04 -13.22
C LYS A 714 -49.98 -12.56 -14.32
N MET A 715 -50.96 -11.68 -14.00
CA MET A 715 -51.86 -11.09 -14.98
C MET A 715 -51.13 -10.28 -16.07
N ARG A 716 -50.04 -9.62 -15.71
CA ARG A 716 -49.18 -8.84 -16.62
C ARG A 716 -48.07 -9.65 -17.30
N GLY A 717 -47.97 -10.98 -16.99
CA GLY A 717 -46.94 -11.84 -17.53
C GLY A 717 -45.52 -11.53 -17.01
N TYR A 718 -45.40 -10.87 -15.84
CA TYR A 718 -44.13 -10.48 -15.27
C TYR A 718 -43.45 -11.66 -14.59
N LYS A 719 -42.23 -11.99 -15.08
CA LYS A 719 -41.34 -13.01 -14.50
C LYS A 719 -40.38 -12.39 -13.47
N ALA A 720 -39.66 -13.20 -12.69
CA ALA A 720 -38.71 -12.75 -11.68
C ALA A 720 -37.63 -11.76 -12.22
N GLY A 721 -37.25 -11.88 -13.50
CA GLY A 721 -36.36 -10.96 -14.16
C GLY A 721 -36.86 -9.51 -14.24
N ARG A 722 -38.20 -9.29 -14.28
CA ARG A 722 -38.83 -7.98 -14.27
C ARG A 722 -38.48 -7.19 -12.99
N PHE A 723 -38.35 -7.89 -11.88
CA PHE A 723 -38.04 -7.34 -10.56
C PHE A 723 -36.52 -7.28 -10.26
N SER A 724 -35.69 -7.39 -11.30
CA SER A 724 -34.24 -7.20 -11.20
C SER A 724 -33.83 -5.83 -11.73
N PHE A 725 -33.15 -5.04 -10.92
CA PHE A 725 -32.55 -3.79 -11.37
C PHE A 725 -31.31 -3.98 -12.27
N ASN A 726 -30.83 -5.22 -12.45
CA ASN A 726 -29.71 -5.54 -13.35
C ASN A 726 -30.17 -5.87 -14.78
N VAL A 727 -31.46 -6.18 -14.98
CA VAL A 727 -31.99 -6.70 -16.26
C VAL A 727 -32.88 -5.64 -16.92
N LYS A 728 -32.76 -5.46 -18.23
CA LYS A 728 -33.62 -4.58 -19.00
C LYS A 728 -35.10 -4.99 -18.87
N GLY A 729 -35.96 -4.00 -18.96
CA GLY A 729 -37.43 -4.19 -18.94
C GLY A 729 -38.09 -3.79 -17.63
N GLY A 730 -37.47 -4.05 -16.46
CA GLY A 730 -38.00 -3.64 -15.14
C GLY A 730 -37.28 -2.52 -14.47
N ARG A 731 -36.05 -2.30 -14.83
CA ARG A 731 -35.17 -1.25 -14.25
C ARG A 731 -35.43 0.13 -14.87
N CYS A 732 -35.02 1.17 -14.19
CA CYS A 732 -34.90 2.50 -14.79
C CYS A 732 -33.78 2.46 -15.83
N GLU A 733 -34.08 2.77 -17.09
CA GLU A 733 -33.06 2.68 -18.14
C GLU A 733 -32.10 3.88 -18.13
N LYS A 734 -32.49 5.06 -17.58
CA LYS A 734 -31.60 6.22 -17.49
C LYS A 734 -30.41 5.96 -16.59
N CYS A 735 -30.62 5.46 -15.37
CA CYS A 735 -29.55 5.08 -14.45
C CYS A 735 -29.16 3.60 -14.57
N SER A 736 -29.72 2.86 -15.54
CA SER A 736 -29.50 1.42 -15.71
C SER A 736 -29.69 0.58 -14.44
N GLY A 737 -30.55 1.04 -13.51
CA GLY A 737 -30.86 0.38 -12.24
C GLY A 737 -29.95 0.75 -11.08
N ASP A 738 -28.99 1.67 -11.24
CA ASP A 738 -28.10 2.11 -10.16
C ASP A 738 -28.81 3.00 -9.12
N GLY A 739 -29.87 3.72 -9.53
CA GLY A 739 -30.57 4.71 -8.72
C GLY A 739 -29.89 6.07 -8.74
N GLU A 740 -28.62 6.10 -9.10
CA GLU A 740 -27.75 7.26 -9.16
C GLU A 740 -27.08 7.34 -10.53
N ILE A 741 -26.62 8.51 -10.93
CA ILE A 741 -25.88 8.75 -12.17
C ILE A 741 -24.48 9.21 -11.77
N LYS A 742 -23.48 8.49 -12.26
CA LYS A 742 -22.08 8.85 -12.10
C LYS A 742 -21.74 9.95 -13.11
N ILE A 743 -21.29 11.10 -12.61
CA ILE A 743 -20.73 12.17 -13.43
C ILE A 743 -19.21 12.08 -13.31
N GLU A 744 -18.56 11.67 -14.41
CA GLU A 744 -17.10 11.59 -14.47
C GLU A 744 -16.50 12.98 -14.60
N MET A 745 -15.62 13.32 -13.67
CA MET A 745 -14.93 14.59 -13.61
C MET A 745 -13.44 14.32 -13.88
N HIS A 746 -12.96 14.66 -15.09
CA HIS A 746 -11.61 14.31 -15.56
C HIS A 746 -10.45 14.66 -14.62
N PHE A 747 -10.59 15.66 -13.77
CA PHE A 747 -9.55 16.12 -12.83
C PHE A 747 -10.01 16.10 -11.36
N LEU A 748 -11.24 15.68 -11.08
CA LEU A 748 -11.86 15.66 -9.76
C LEU A 748 -12.44 14.27 -9.48
N PRO A 749 -12.70 13.91 -8.22
CA PRO A 749 -13.44 12.69 -7.90
C PRO A 749 -14.82 12.69 -8.57
N ASP A 750 -15.23 11.52 -9.05
CA ASP A 750 -16.54 11.35 -9.69
C ASP A 750 -17.69 11.69 -8.72
N VAL A 751 -18.67 12.43 -9.20
CA VAL A 751 -19.84 12.83 -8.41
C VAL A 751 -21.01 11.88 -8.70
N MET A 752 -21.62 11.34 -7.65
CA MET A 752 -22.83 10.53 -7.73
C MET A 752 -24.05 11.43 -7.49
N VAL A 753 -24.96 11.50 -8.45
CA VAL A 753 -26.18 12.30 -8.35
C VAL A 753 -27.40 11.38 -8.45
N VAL A 754 -28.38 11.58 -7.57
CA VAL A 754 -29.63 10.82 -7.60
C VAL A 754 -30.29 10.95 -8.98
N CYS A 755 -30.68 9.83 -9.55
CA CYS A 755 -31.34 9.80 -10.86
C CYS A 755 -32.66 10.60 -10.83
N ASP A 756 -32.77 11.61 -11.68
CA ASP A 756 -33.92 12.51 -11.78
C ASP A 756 -35.19 11.83 -12.33
N THR A 757 -35.04 10.68 -13.02
CA THR A 757 -36.17 9.92 -13.59
C THR A 757 -36.78 8.96 -12.55
N CYS A 758 -36.00 8.19 -11.86
CA CYS A 758 -36.53 7.24 -10.89
C CYS A 758 -36.42 7.72 -9.44
N HIS A 759 -35.82 8.87 -9.19
CA HIS A 759 -35.62 9.45 -7.86
C HIS A 759 -35.03 8.44 -6.84
N GLY A 760 -34.00 7.70 -7.27
CA GLY A 760 -33.34 6.68 -6.45
C GLY A 760 -34.05 5.33 -6.38
N LYS A 761 -35.27 5.17 -6.94
CA LYS A 761 -36.08 3.95 -6.83
C LYS A 761 -35.56 2.76 -7.65
N ARG A 762 -34.60 2.96 -8.58
CA ARG A 762 -33.94 1.93 -9.41
C ARG A 762 -34.83 1.25 -10.48
N TYR A 763 -36.12 1.29 -10.38
CA TYR A 763 -37.09 0.65 -11.26
C TYR A 763 -37.94 1.64 -12.05
N ASN A 764 -38.58 1.16 -13.13
CA ASN A 764 -39.57 1.93 -13.83
C ASN A 764 -40.96 1.84 -13.14
N ASP A 765 -41.82 2.80 -13.42
CA ASP A 765 -43.15 2.94 -12.75
C ASP A 765 -44.02 1.69 -12.89
N ALA A 766 -44.07 1.06 -14.08
CA ALA A 766 -44.84 -0.16 -14.30
C ALA A 766 -44.40 -1.35 -13.40
N THR A 767 -43.10 -1.43 -13.02
CA THR A 767 -42.63 -2.41 -12.06
C THR A 767 -43.02 -2.03 -10.62
N LEU A 768 -42.98 -0.73 -10.29
CA LEU A 768 -43.32 -0.19 -8.97
C LEU A 768 -44.81 -0.27 -8.64
N GLU A 769 -45.70 -0.40 -9.65
CA GLU A 769 -47.13 -0.62 -9.44
C GLU A 769 -47.39 -1.97 -8.75
N ILE A 770 -46.56 -2.99 -9.00
CA ILE A 770 -46.72 -4.31 -8.37
C ILE A 770 -46.37 -4.23 -6.88
N LYS A 771 -47.32 -4.67 -6.04
CA LYS A 771 -47.18 -4.62 -4.58
C LYS A 771 -47.33 -5.98 -3.93
N TYR A 772 -46.58 -6.22 -2.86
CA TYR A 772 -46.77 -7.34 -1.94
C TYR A 772 -47.07 -6.78 -0.55
N LYS A 773 -48.20 -7.15 0.07
CA LYS A 773 -48.67 -6.55 1.34
C LYS A 773 -48.63 -5.02 1.34
N GLY A 774 -49.04 -4.39 0.23
CA GLY A 774 -49.09 -2.93 0.09
C GLY A 774 -47.75 -2.22 -0.20
N LYS A 775 -46.63 -2.95 -0.26
CA LYS A 775 -45.29 -2.41 -0.52
C LYS A 775 -44.75 -2.83 -1.90
N ASN A 776 -44.17 -1.89 -2.66
CA ASN A 776 -43.46 -2.18 -3.89
C ASN A 776 -42.02 -2.61 -3.62
N ILE A 777 -41.34 -3.12 -4.65
CA ILE A 777 -39.99 -3.67 -4.51
C ILE A 777 -38.95 -2.63 -4.09
N SER A 778 -39.08 -1.37 -4.49
CA SER A 778 -38.19 -0.29 -4.06
C SER A 778 -38.40 0.07 -2.58
N GLU A 779 -39.64 0.09 -2.11
CA GLU A 779 -39.95 0.32 -0.69
C GLU A 779 -39.39 -0.81 0.18
N ILE A 780 -39.37 -2.05 -0.32
CA ILE A 780 -38.74 -3.19 0.39
C ILE A 780 -37.22 -3.02 0.45
N LEU A 781 -36.58 -2.60 -0.63
CA LEU A 781 -35.14 -2.33 -0.62
C LEU A 781 -34.74 -1.21 0.36
N ASN A 782 -35.66 -0.28 0.64
CA ASN A 782 -35.46 0.81 1.60
C ASN A 782 -35.80 0.42 3.05
N MET A 783 -36.33 -0.79 3.30
CA MET A 783 -36.51 -1.28 4.66
C MET A 783 -35.17 -1.62 5.31
N SER A 784 -35.06 -1.41 6.61
CA SER A 784 -33.99 -2.00 7.39
C SER A 784 -34.13 -3.54 7.40
N VAL A 785 -33.01 -4.22 7.66
CA VAL A 785 -32.99 -5.69 7.76
C VAL A 785 -33.99 -6.17 8.81
N LEU A 786 -34.11 -5.46 9.96
CA LEU A 786 -35.08 -5.78 11.02
C LEU A 786 -36.49 -5.64 10.50
N GLU A 787 -36.85 -4.47 9.94
CA GLU A 787 -38.21 -4.23 9.40
C GLU A 787 -38.60 -5.29 8.34
N ALA A 788 -37.60 -5.61 7.48
CA ALA A 788 -37.83 -6.63 6.44
C ALA A 788 -37.98 -8.04 7.02
N SER A 789 -37.20 -8.41 8.07
CA SER A 789 -37.37 -9.71 8.74
C SER A 789 -38.75 -9.86 9.35
N GLU A 790 -39.30 -8.80 9.99
CA GLU A 790 -40.68 -8.78 10.51
C GLU A 790 -41.71 -8.83 9.37
N PHE A 791 -41.53 -8.05 8.31
CA PHE A 791 -42.43 -7.99 7.14
C PHE A 791 -42.57 -9.34 6.44
N PHE A 792 -41.44 -10.06 6.29
CA PHE A 792 -41.40 -11.40 5.68
C PHE A 792 -41.54 -12.56 6.68
N ALA A 793 -42.07 -12.33 7.89
CA ALA A 793 -42.22 -13.37 8.92
C ALA A 793 -42.92 -14.65 8.42
N ALA A 794 -43.90 -14.53 7.49
CA ALA A 794 -44.64 -15.64 6.89
C ALA A 794 -43.91 -16.27 5.67
N VAL A 795 -42.70 -15.85 5.31
CA VAL A 795 -41.90 -16.35 4.15
C VAL A 795 -40.58 -16.94 4.65
N PRO A 796 -40.52 -18.22 5.07
CA PRO A 796 -39.38 -18.80 5.79
C PRO A 796 -38.03 -18.62 5.05
N LYS A 797 -38.00 -18.81 3.73
CA LYS A 797 -36.79 -18.70 2.92
C LYS A 797 -36.16 -17.29 2.94
N ILE A 798 -36.96 -16.25 2.96
CA ILE A 798 -36.51 -14.86 3.05
C ILE A 798 -36.11 -14.57 4.50
N LYS A 799 -37.03 -14.91 5.45
CA LYS A 799 -36.81 -14.67 6.87
C LYS A 799 -35.52 -15.26 7.39
N GLN A 800 -35.20 -16.51 7.06
CA GLN A 800 -33.95 -17.16 7.48
C GLN A 800 -32.71 -16.36 7.08
N LYS A 801 -32.65 -15.87 5.85
CA LYS A 801 -31.50 -15.07 5.36
C LYS A 801 -31.44 -13.72 6.05
N LEU A 802 -32.56 -13.09 6.36
CA LEU A 802 -32.60 -11.82 7.08
C LEU A 802 -32.25 -12.00 8.56
N ASP A 803 -32.72 -13.05 9.20
CA ASP A 803 -32.41 -13.36 10.60
C ASP A 803 -30.88 -13.58 10.80
N THR A 804 -30.15 -14.13 9.81
CA THR A 804 -28.69 -14.23 9.91
C THR A 804 -28.02 -12.85 9.89
N LEU A 805 -28.54 -11.88 9.14
CA LEU A 805 -28.05 -10.50 9.17
C LEU A 805 -28.34 -9.83 10.52
N VAL A 806 -29.51 -10.09 11.12
CA VAL A 806 -29.83 -9.59 12.47
C VAL A 806 -28.90 -10.19 13.53
N LYS A 807 -28.64 -11.51 13.45
CA LYS A 807 -27.74 -12.21 14.39
C LYS A 807 -26.32 -11.63 14.39
N VAL A 808 -25.80 -11.20 13.24
CA VAL A 808 -24.47 -10.56 13.16
C VAL A 808 -24.48 -9.05 13.47
N GLY A 809 -25.61 -8.52 13.98
CA GLY A 809 -25.73 -7.11 14.40
C GLY A 809 -25.86 -6.11 13.25
N LEU A 810 -26.43 -6.52 12.12
CA LEU A 810 -26.68 -5.67 10.94
C LEU A 810 -28.18 -5.35 10.75
N ASP A 811 -28.95 -5.36 11.81
CA ASP A 811 -30.39 -5.11 11.85
C ASP A 811 -30.78 -3.70 11.36
N TYR A 812 -29.88 -2.73 11.49
CA TYR A 812 -30.06 -1.34 11.08
C TYR A 812 -29.83 -1.06 9.60
N LEU A 813 -29.05 -1.89 8.88
CA LEU A 813 -28.73 -1.68 7.46
C LEU A 813 -30.01 -1.74 6.61
N THR A 814 -30.08 -0.93 5.55
CA THR A 814 -31.14 -1.09 4.56
C THR A 814 -30.79 -2.21 3.57
N LEU A 815 -31.79 -2.98 3.15
CA LEU A 815 -31.59 -4.11 2.22
C LEU A 815 -30.92 -3.69 0.92
N GLY A 816 -31.27 -2.51 0.41
CA GLY A 816 -30.77 -1.94 -0.84
C GLY A 816 -29.54 -1.06 -0.68
N GLN A 817 -28.91 -0.97 0.49
CA GLN A 817 -27.76 -0.13 0.74
C GLN A 817 -26.62 -0.48 -0.22
N ASN A 818 -26.06 0.53 -0.85
CA ASN A 818 -24.97 0.37 -1.81
C ASN A 818 -23.72 -0.24 -1.15
N ALA A 819 -23.14 -1.28 -1.75
CA ALA A 819 -21.95 -1.94 -1.22
C ALA A 819 -20.75 -1.01 -1.04
N THR A 820 -20.65 0.06 -1.83
CA THR A 820 -19.55 1.03 -1.76
C THR A 820 -19.66 1.99 -0.57
N THR A 821 -20.84 2.06 0.07
CA THR A 821 -21.08 2.89 1.27
C THR A 821 -20.93 2.12 2.58
N LEU A 822 -20.74 0.82 2.50
CA LEU A 822 -20.54 -0.03 3.68
C LEU A 822 -19.13 0.13 4.24
N SER A 823 -19.01 0.10 5.56
CA SER A 823 -17.73 -0.04 6.23
C SER A 823 -17.12 -1.42 6.01
N GLY A 824 -15.79 -1.57 6.20
CA GLY A 824 -15.11 -2.86 6.08
C GLY A 824 -15.70 -3.92 7.01
N GLY A 825 -15.98 -3.55 8.25
CA GLY A 825 -16.60 -4.45 9.24
C GLY A 825 -18.04 -4.85 8.87
N GLU A 826 -18.85 -3.94 8.31
CA GLU A 826 -20.19 -4.25 7.82
C GLU A 826 -20.13 -5.25 6.65
N ALA A 827 -19.22 -5.02 5.69
CA ALA A 827 -19.01 -5.92 4.56
C ALA A 827 -18.60 -7.33 5.02
N GLN A 828 -17.69 -7.43 5.97
CA GLN A 828 -17.23 -8.70 6.56
C GLN A 828 -18.39 -9.44 7.27
N ARG A 829 -19.20 -8.74 8.07
CA ARG A 829 -20.36 -9.33 8.75
C ARG A 829 -21.44 -9.79 7.77
N ILE A 830 -21.65 -9.08 6.63
CA ILE A 830 -22.56 -9.55 5.57
C ILE A 830 -22.03 -10.85 4.95
N LYS A 831 -20.71 -10.98 4.75
CA LYS A 831 -20.09 -12.23 4.28
C LYS A 831 -20.32 -13.35 5.29
N LEU A 832 -20.12 -13.09 6.57
CA LEU A 832 -20.36 -14.02 7.66
C LEU A 832 -21.84 -14.46 7.69
N ALA A 833 -22.81 -13.53 7.61
CA ALA A 833 -24.23 -13.84 7.57
C ALA A 833 -24.60 -14.75 6.40
N LYS A 834 -24.00 -14.55 5.23
CA LYS A 834 -24.21 -15.43 4.07
C LYS A 834 -23.75 -16.86 4.34
N GLU A 835 -22.59 -17.04 4.96
CA GLU A 835 -22.09 -18.40 5.27
C GLU A 835 -22.94 -19.07 6.36
N LEU A 836 -23.37 -18.33 7.39
CA LEU A 836 -24.32 -18.82 8.41
C LEU A 836 -25.68 -19.26 7.84
N SER A 837 -26.09 -18.74 6.69
CA SER A 837 -27.34 -19.12 6.02
C SER A 837 -27.27 -20.44 5.23
N ARG A 838 -26.08 -21.03 5.10
CA ARG A 838 -25.82 -22.27 4.36
C ARG A 838 -25.86 -23.48 5.30
N SER A 839 -26.07 -24.67 4.72
CA SER A 839 -25.90 -25.91 5.46
C SER A 839 -24.44 -26.11 5.84
N ASP A 840 -24.17 -26.42 7.10
CA ASP A 840 -22.86 -26.62 7.66
C ASP A 840 -22.50 -28.09 7.72
N THR A 841 -21.22 -28.42 7.48
CA THR A 841 -20.69 -29.79 7.53
C THR A 841 -20.00 -30.10 8.86
N GLY A 842 -19.73 -29.07 9.67
CA GLY A 842 -18.96 -29.21 10.92
C GLY A 842 -17.46 -29.45 10.72
N LYS A 843 -16.94 -29.29 9.48
CA LYS A 843 -15.52 -29.47 9.13
C LYS A 843 -14.95 -28.27 8.36
N THR A 844 -15.57 -27.10 8.51
CA THR A 844 -15.14 -25.88 7.82
C THR A 844 -14.13 -25.12 8.67
N LEU A 845 -13.05 -24.67 8.02
CA LEU A 845 -12.11 -23.71 8.60
C LEU A 845 -12.53 -22.28 8.22
N TYR A 846 -12.94 -21.49 9.21
CA TYR A 846 -13.20 -20.06 9.05
C TYR A 846 -11.95 -19.27 9.45
N ILE A 847 -11.47 -18.39 8.59
CA ILE A 847 -10.38 -17.46 8.88
C ILE A 847 -10.95 -16.04 8.80
N LEU A 848 -10.83 -15.29 9.90
CA LEU A 848 -11.29 -13.91 10.01
C LEU A 848 -10.11 -12.98 10.31
N ASP A 849 -10.08 -11.85 9.62
CA ASP A 849 -9.04 -10.83 9.78
C ASP A 849 -9.65 -9.59 10.43
N GLU A 850 -9.27 -9.32 11.69
CA GLU A 850 -9.70 -8.19 12.52
C GLU A 850 -11.22 -7.94 12.48
N PRO A 851 -12.09 -8.94 12.82
CA PRO A 851 -13.53 -8.81 12.66
C PRO A 851 -14.21 -7.83 13.61
N THR A 852 -13.52 -7.33 14.63
CA THR A 852 -14.05 -6.31 15.57
C THR A 852 -13.84 -4.87 15.11
N THR A 853 -13.23 -4.67 13.96
CA THR A 853 -12.97 -3.35 13.38
C THR A 853 -14.25 -2.51 13.30
N GLY A 854 -14.26 -1.31 13.93
CA GLY A 854 -15.37 -0.38 13.92
C GLY A 854 -16.59 -0.83 14.72
N LEU A 855 -16.44 -1.77 15.65
CA LEU A 855 -17.54 -2.29 16.45
C LEU A 855 -17.57 -1.67 17.85
N HIS A 856 -18.76 -1.26 18.27
CA HIS A 856 -19.06 -0.95 19.67
C HIS A 856 -19.10 -2.25 20.51
N PHE A 857 -18.87 -2.16 21.82
CA PHE A 857 -18.85 -3.29 22.76
C PHE A 857 -20.05 -4.24 22.61
N GLU A 858 -21.26 -3.69 22.43
CA GLU A 858 -22.49 -4.48 22.18
C GLU A 858 -22.41 -5.29 20.87
N ASP A 859 -21.85 -4.71 19.83
CA ASP A 859 -21.72 -5.40 18.54
C ASP A 859 -20.60 -6.46 18.59
N VAL A 860 -19.52 -6.20 19.36
CA VAL A 860 -18.47 -7.19 19.67
C VAL A 860 -19.06 -8.39 20.40
N ASN A 861 -19.92 -8.16 21.40
CA ASN A 861 -20.60 -9.25 22.14
C ASN A 861 -21.43 -10.12 21.18
N LYS A 862 -22.22 -9.52 20.29
CA LYS A 862 -23.01 -10.26 19.27
C LYS A 862 -22.10 -11.08 18.35
N LEU A 863 -20.97 -10.50 17.91
CA LEU A 863 -20.00 -11.19 17.08
C LEU A 863 -19.39 -12.41 17.80
N ILE A 864 -18.98 -12.26 19.05
CA ILE A 864 -18.43 -13.37 19.85
C ILE A 864 -19.43 -14.52 19.95
N LEU A 865 -20.72 -14.24 20.21
CA LEU A 865 -21.76 -15.27 20.26
C LEU A 865 -21.89 -16.00 18.90
N VAL A 866 -21.75 -15.31 17.79
CA VAL A 866 -21.79 -15.92 16.46
C VAL A 866 -20.56 -16.81 16.22
N LEU A 867 -19.35 -16.34 16.57
CA LEU A 867 -18.12 -17.12 16.43
C LEU A 867 -18.18 -18.40 17.28
N GLN A 868 -18.66 -18.29 18.50
CA GLN A 868 -18.87 -19.42 19.40
C GLN A 868 -19.89 -20.43 18.85
N HIS A 869 -20.99 -19.93 18.28
CA HIS A 869 -21.97 -20.79 17.62
C HIS A 869 -21.39 -21.60 16.46
N LEU A 870 -20.51 -21.00 15.64
CA LEU A 870 -19.79 -21.72 14.58
C LEU A 870 -18.93 -22.86 15.14
N VAL A 871 -18.24 -22.62 16.26
CA VAL A 871 -17.41 -23.64 16.91
C VAL A 871 -18.26 -24.74 17.54
N ASP A 872 -19.43 -24.40 18.10
CA ASP A 872 -20.39 -25.39 18.65
C ASP A 872 -20.90 -26.34 17.56
N LEU A 873 -20.99 -25.87 16.32
CA LEU A 873 -21.27 -26.68 15.14
C LEU A 873 -20.06 -27.52 14.66
N LYS A 874 -18.98 -27.60 15.47
CA LYS A 874 -17.76 -28.39 15.21
C LYS A 874 -16.86 -27.81 14.10
N ASN A 875 -17.02 -26.55 13.74
CA ASN A 875 -16.10 -25.86 12.83
C ASN A 875 -14.87 -25.36 13.58
N SER A 876 -13.81 -25.09 12.83
CA SER A 876 -12.60 -24.43 13.32
C SER A 876 -12.65 -22.95 12.97
N VAL A 877 -12.43 -22.07 13.92
CA VAL A 877 -12.49 -20.62 13.72
C VAL A 877 -11.17 -19.98 14.14
N PHE A 878 -10.43 -19.44 13.17
CA PHE A 878 -9.15 -18.76 13.39
C PHE A 878 -9.35 -17.25 13.19
N VAL A 879 -9.03 -16.47 14.21
CA VAL A 879 -9.25 -15.03 14.22
C VAL A 879 -7.93 -14.31 14.45
N ILE A 880 -7.52 -13.46 13.50
CA ILE A 880 -6.44 -12.51 13.74
C ILE A 880 -7.05 -11.33 14.47
N GLU A 881 -6.63 -11.07 15.70
CA GLU A 881 -7.28 -10.08 16.55
C GLU A 881 -6.34 -9.37 17.53
N HIS A 882 -6.77 -8.15 17.89
CA HIS A 882 -6.16 -7.30 18.92
C HIS A 882 -7.13 -6.99 20.06
N ASN A 883 -8.43 -7.10 19.80
CA ASN A 883 -9.48 -6.80 20.80
C ASN A 883 -9.44 -7.83 21.92
N LEU A 884 -9.21 -7.35 23.15
CA LEU A 884 -9.09 -8.20 24.34
C LEU A 884 -10.38 -8.96 24.67
N ASP A 885 -11.54 -8.42 24.31
CA ASP A 885 -12.82 -9.09 24.55
C ASP A 885 -12.99 -10.34 23.72
N VAL A 886 -12.51 -10.34 22.48
CA VAL A 886 -12.46 -11.55 21.63
C VAL A 886 -11.38 -12.50 22.12
N ILE A 887 -10.17 -11.98 22.42
CA ILE A 887 -9.04 -12.80 22.83
C ILE A 887 -9.35 -13.56 24.14
N LYS A 888 -10.01 -12.92 25.13
CA LYS A 888 -10.39 -13.58 26.39
C LYS A 888 -11.48 -14.62 26.24
N ASN A 889 -12.19 -14.64 25.11
CA ASN A 889 -13.20 -15.63 24.75
C ASN A 889 -12.69 -16.70 23.77
N ALA A 890 -11.39 -16.71 23.44
CA ALA A 890 -10.79 -17.75 22.61
C ALA A 890 -10.47 -19.00 23.44
N ASP A 891 -10.64 -20.18 22.83
CA ASP A 891 -10.25 -21.46 23.42
C ASP A 891 -8.71 -21.63 23.47
N TYR A 892 -8.04 -21.02 22.48
CA TYR A 892 -6.59 -21.09 22.35
C TYR A 892 -5.99 -19.83 21.75
N ILE A 893 -4.88 -19.39 22.28
CA ILE A 893 -4.15 -18.20 21.82
C ILE A 893 -2.80 -18.61 21.21
N ILE A 894 -2.45 -17.98 20.10
CA ILE A 894 -1.12 -18.02 19.50
C ILE A 894 -0.62 -16.57 19.43
N ASP A 895 0.32 -16.22 20.31
CA ASP A 895 0.85 -14.86 20.42
C ASP A 895 2.18 -14.73 19.69
N MET A 896 2.25 -13.83 18.72
CA MET A 896 3.41 -13.59 17.86
C MET A 896 4.15 -12.31 18.26
N GLY A 897 5.47 -12.37 18.20
CA GLY A 897 6.31 -11.24 18.57
C GLY A 897 7.80 -11.58 18.52
N PRO A 898 8.60 -10.99 19.45
CA PRO A 898 8.18 -10.03 20.51
C PRO A 898 7.85 -8.63 19.99
N GLU A 899 8.46 -8.22 18.87
CA GLU A 899 8.27 -6.91 18.24
C GLU A 899 7.76 -7.04 16.81
N GLY A 900 7.57 -5.91 16.11
CA GLY A 900 7.27 -5.88 14.67
C GLY A 900 8.53 -6.00 13.79
N GLY A 901 8.33 -6.26 12.49
CA GLY A 901 9.39 -6.31 11.49
C GLY A 901 10.42 -7.41 11.73
N VAL A 902 11.70 -7.12 11.51
CA VAL A 902 12.81 -8.09 11.61
C VAL A 902 12.94 -8.71 13.02
N LYS A 903 12.55 -7.95 14.05
CA LYS A 903 12.58 -8.42 15.45
C LYS A 903 11.37 -9.30 15.82
N GLY A 904 10.38 -9.42 14.93
CA GLY A 904 9.19 -10.27 15.07
C GLY A 904 9.35 -11.65 14.46
N GLY A 905 8.24 -12.21 13.98
CA GLY A 905 8.21 -13.47 13.24
C GLY A 905 8.36 -14.74 14.09
N LYS A 906 8.22 -14.63 15.41
CA LYS A 906 8.34 -15.76 16.35
C LYS A 906 7.04 -15.95 17.12
N ILE A 907 6.76 -17.17 17.54
CA ILE A 907 5.73 -17.46 18.54
C ILE A 907 6.35 -17.27 19.91
N ILE A 908 5.77 -16.39 20.72
CA ILE A 908 6.27 -16.08 22.06
C ILE A 908 5.46 -16.75 23.15
N SER A 909 4.18 -17.01 22.91
CA SER A 909 3.33 -17.72 23.86
C SER A 909 2.19 -18.45 23.15
N THR A 910 1.79 -19.61 23.66
CA THR A 910 0.64 -20.38 23.19
C THR A 910 -0.08 -21.05 24.36
N GLY A 911 -1.39 -21.22 24.21
CA GLY A 911 -2.20 -21.95 25.18
C GLY A 911 -3.53 -21.29 25.50
N SER A 912 -4.15 -21.67 26.62
CA SER A 912 -5.36 -21.04 27.11
C SER A 912 -5.13 -19.59 27.53
N VAL A 913 -6.21 -18.83 27.64
CA VAL A 913 -6.18 -17.42 28.06
C VAL A 913 -5.45 -17.25 29.40
N GLU A 914 -5.74 -18.10 30.38
CA GLU A 914 -5.15 -18.05 31.72
C GLU A 914 -3.65 -18.35 31.67
N LYS A 915 -3.23 -19.32 30.84
CA LYS A 915 -1.81 -19.67 30.67
C LYS A 915 -1.03 -18.51 30.08
N VAL A 916 -1.52 -17.92 28.98
CA VAL A 916 -0.84 -16.79 28.31
C VAL A 916 -0.79 -15.56 29.23
N ALA A 917 -1.86 -15.26 29.97
CA ALA A 917 -1.90 -14.20 30.96
C ALA A 917 -0.91 -14.43 32.10
N LYS A 918 -0.82 -15.66 32.66
CA LYS A 918 0.09 -15.98 33.77
C LYS A 918 1.56 -15.94 33.37
N ASP A 919 1.87 -16.43 32.19
CA ASP A 919 3.24 -16.59 31.70
C ASP A 919 3.83 -15.31 31.07
N HIS A 920 3.11 -14.20 31.03
CA HIS A 920 3.51 -12.98 30.31
C HIS A 920 4.89 -12.43 30.73
N LYS A 921 5.25 -12.51 32.00
CA LYS A 921 6.56 -12.05 32.51
C LYS A 921 7.70 -12.88 31.96
N LYS A 922 7.49 -14.21 31.85
CA LYS A 922 8.48 -15.17 31.35
C LYS A 922 8.63 -15.09 29.82
N THR A 923 7.51 -14.97 29.13
CA THR A 923 7.44 -14.96 27.65
C THR A 923 7.65 -13.57 27.06
N LYS A 924 7.57 -12.51 27.87
CA LYS A 924 7.57 -11.11 27.44
C LYS A 924 6.41 -10.79 26.47
N SER A 925 5.29 -11.49 26.63
CA SER A 925 4.07 -11.29 25.85
C SER A 925 3.36 -10.00 26.27
N TYR A 926 3.22 -9.06 25.34
CA TYR A 926 2.42 -7.86 25.57
C TYR A 926 0.93 -8.21 25.65
N THR A 927 0.44 -9.09 24.77
CA THR A 927 -0.94 -9.59 24.84
C THR A 927 -1.22 -10.22 26.18
N GLY A 928 -0.32 -11.09 26.68
CA GLY A 928 -0.46 -11.70 28.00
C GLY A 928 -0.47 -10.70 29.15
N TYR A 929 0.32 -9.63 29.06
CA TYR A 929 0.32 -8.55 30.05
C TYR A 929 -1.03 -7.84 30.15
N TYR A 930 -1.61 -7.43 29.03
CA TYR A 930 -2.91 -6.75 29.04
C TYR A 930 -4.05 -7.69 29.42
N LEU A 931 -3.98 -8.97 29.03
CA LEU A 931 -4.93 -10.00 29.51
C LEU A 931 -4.87 -10.18 31.04
N ASP A 932 -3.68 -10.20 31.63
CA ASP A 932 -3.53 -10.32 33.10
C ASP A 932 -4.15 -9.13 33.83
N LEU A 933 -3.99 -7.91 33.28
CA LEU A 933 -4.62 -6.70 33.80
C LEU A 933 -6.16 -6.79 33.74
N GLU A 934 -6.71 -7.14 32.57
CA GLU A 934 -8.17 -7.26 32.38
C GLU A 934 -8.78 -8.35 33.27
N LEU A 935 -8.14 -9.52 33.40
CA LEU A 935 -8.63 -10.62 34.24
C LEU A 935 -8.58 -10.29 35.74
N LYS A 936 -7.65 -9.43 36.17
CA LYS A 936 -7.59 -8.96 37.56
C LYS A 936 -8.68 -7.93 37.84
N ASN A 937 -8.90 -6.98 36.92
CA ASN A 937 -9.95 -5.97 37.03
C ASN A 937 -11.34 -6.59 36.99
N ALA A 938 -11.56 -7.71 36.33
CA ALA A 938 -12.82 -8.44 36.31
C ALA A 938 -13.12 -9.17 37.64
N LYS A 939 -12.08 -9.45 38.46
CA LYS A 939 -12.22 -10.11 39.78
C LYS A 939 -12.33 -9.14 40.95
N SER A 940 -11.94 -7.89 40.78
CA SER A 940 -12.14 -6.81 41.73
C SER A 940 -13.50 -6.11 41.55
#